data_56c72eff8d79f26f75d522791358416b
#
_entry.id   56c72eff8d79f26f75d522791358416b
#
_cell.length_a   1.000
_cell.length_b   1.000
_cell.length_c   1.000
_cell.angle_alpha   90.00
_cell.angle_beta   90.00
_cell.angle_gamma   90.00
#
_symmetry.space_group_name_H-M   'P 1'
#
loop_
_entity.id
_entity.type
_entity.pdbx_description
1 polymer ?
#
loop_
_entity_poly.entity_id
_entity_poly.type
_entity_poly.pdbx_seq_one_letter_code
_entity_poly.pdbx_strand_id
1 'polypeptide(L)'
;MLRFAKALRAFALLALLFGLAPSVLAQQAPMVGIDPIRASIDQIESAARRGGLGVRALNELAQRLLPLRDDLRGKLGDLEPRLADLDARLKGLGPAPAKDAAPEDGAIATERARLNQQRTEVDAAIKQVQLLQTRAEQLGGTLSDRRRAAYAETVFRRSPNLLDPYFWRDVIAAGPDYATRLTVFVTDWAAYARDKGGPARTASAALALAGLAALSFVLVRWWRRLSLVQRAGARYGKAIAALVVFSRRTVAMPFAMFVVLGLLDQFDLIPPSYDRFCINLVIGIAVAALARAAATAVLAPDDPARRLVNFDNPTSQWLFSHMVWSGRLFGAMIVLRTLNRTINAPQVVDEAVRMLFAVVIAVLLVHLLIARRDENEEDEQAKRIPGVRLLAWLVVACISVSLLAGYASFGSFLAGRAVFTVSLIATLYLLLIVTDAVINRTLSESSPGGRKLARQLGIEPRRLGLFGKLTSGIVRALFVLVILALAIGRWEVAAADMFEAARNFSFGIRIGDFNISFGAVIGAAFFFLVVVGLTRLIQRWLETEVMPHTAIEPSLQLSIVTILGYVGFIIAIVIALGELGIDPQKIALVAGALSVGIGFGLQSIVSNFVSGLILLAERPIRVGDQILVKGEEGFVRRVSVRATEIETFDKASVIVPNSELITGVVKNWTHANMLGRVNIKVGTGYDADPETVIEILKECVAENPGVLKQPPPSVMLTEFGSALSFDIFCIVPNLGDRGRIKSDIQIAILKRFRAAGIDLSPPQDVRLVGRAAAEKP
;
A
#
# COMPACT_ATOMS: atom_id res chain seq x y z
N MET A 1 -17.33 -29.72 -1.95
CA MET A 1 -15.93 -29.50 -2.34
C MET A 1 -15.54 -30.08 -3.70
N LEU A 2 -15.96 -31.28 -4.08
CA LEU A 2 -15.60 -31.86 -5.40
C LEU A 2 -16.18 -31.16 -6.65
N ARG A 3 -17.32 -30.48 -6.54
CA ARG A 3 -17.93 -29.73 -7.65
C ARG A 3 -17.29 -28.38 -7.90
N PHE A 4 -16.71 -27.76 -6.89
CA PHE A 4 -15.99 -26.50 -6.99
C PHE A 4 -14.61 -26.66 -7.64
N ALA A 5 -13.93 -27.79 -7.38
CA ALA A 5 -12.67 -28.14 -8.00
C ALA A 5 -12.79 -28.46 -9.51
N LYS A 6 -13.93 -28.99 -9.94
CA LYS A 6 -14.22 -29.22 -11.38
C LYS A 6 -14.52 -27.94 -12.13
N ALA A 7 -15.22 -26.98 -11.50
CA ALA A 7 -15.46 -25.67 -12.10
C ALA A 7 -14.18 -24.83 -12.24
N LEU A 8 -13.28 -24.90 -11.27
CA LEU A 8 -12.00 -24.21 -11.32
C LEU A 8 -11.05 -24.80 -12.40
N ARG A 9 -11.08 -26.11 -12.61
CA ARG A 9 -10.33 -26.80 -13.68
C ARG A 9 -10.91 -26.48 -15.07
N ALA A 10 -12.23 -26.34 -15.20
CA ALA A 10 -12.86 -25.94 -16.46
C ALA A 10 -12.53 -24.50 -16.82
N PHE A 11 -12.46 -23.60 -15.82
CA PHE A 11 -12.04 -22.21 -16.02
C PHE A 11 -10.56 -22.07 -16.41
N ALA A 12 -9.69 -22.85 -15.77
CA ALA A 12 -8.26 -22.90 -16.10
C ALA A 12 -8.00 -23.48 -17.51
N LEU A 13 -8.80 -24.46 -17.94
CA LEU A 13 -8.72 -25.02 -19.30
C LEU A 13 -9.25 -24.04 -20.38
N LEU A 14 -10.27 -23.26 -20.04
CA LEU A 14 -10.76 -22.19 -20.94
C LEU A 14 -9.75 -21.05 -21.09
N ALA A 15 -9.04 -20.67 -20.00
CA ALA A 15 -7.99 -19.67 -20.05
C ALA A 15 -6.75 -20.14 -20.83
N LEU A 16 -6.46 -21.44 -20.84
CA LEU A 16 -5.38 -22.03 -21.63
C LEU A 16 -5.72 -22.16 -23.13
N LEU A 17 -6.99 -22.31 -23.48
CA LEU A 17 -7.46 -22.34 -24.88
C LEU A 17 -7.50 -20.97 -25.55
N PHE A 18 -7.60 -19.88 -24.78
CA PHE A 18 -7.50 -18.51 -25.29
C PHE A 18 -6.05 -17.98 -25.37
N GLY A 19 -5.06 -18.71 -24.84
CA GLY A 19 -3.64 -18.34 -24.83
C GLY A 19 -2.81 -18.85 -26.00
N LEU A 20 -3.40 -19.63 -26.92
CA LEU A 20 -2.74 -20.15 -28.12
C LEU A 20 -3.36 -19.57 -29.38
N ALA A 21 -3.13 -18.28 -29.61
CA ALA A 21 -3.31 -17.70 -30.94
C ALA A 21 -1.98 -17.84 -31.70
N PRO A 22 -1.98 -18.38 -32.93
CA PRO A 22 -0.75 -18.57 -33.69
C PRO A 22 -0.19 -17.22 -34.12
N SER A 23 1.12 -17.07 -33.98
CA SER A 23 1.91 -15.99 -34.58
C SER A 23 1.79 -16.06 -36.10
N VAL A 24 0.86 -15.31 -36.66
CA VAL A 24 0.72 -15.13 -38.11
C VAL A 24 1.44 -13.86 -38.51
N LEU A 25 2.51 -14.06 -39.31
CA LEU A 25 3.03 -13.16 -40.34
C LEU A 25 2.87 -11.66 -40.13
N ALA A 26 3.98 -11.00 -39.86
CA ALA A 26 4.12 -9.55 -39.96
C ALA A 26 3.83 -9.09 -41.39
N GLN A 27 2.57 -8.91 -41.74
CA GLN A 27 2.14 -8.09 -42.85
C GLN A 27 2.28 -6.64 -42.42
N GLN A 28 2.98 -5.86 -43.23
CA GLN A 28 3.10 -4.43 -43.11
C GLN A 28 1.68 -3.82 -42.99
N ALA A 29 1.25 -3.56 -41.77
CA ALA A 29 0.04 -2.80 -41.55
C ALA A 29 0.30 -1.34 -41.96
N PRO A 30 -0.59 -0.68 -42.70
CA PRO A 30 -0.47 0.70 -43.09
C PRO A 30 -0.40 1.55 -41.82
N MET A 31 0.28 2.68 -41.88
CA MET A 31 0.39 3.68 -40.80
C MET A 31 -1.00 4.04 -40.30
N VAL A 32 -1.43 3.41 -39.21
CA VAL A 32 -2.81 3.38 -38.75
C VAL A 32 -3.15 4.69 -38.06
N GLY A 33 -3.95 5.51 -38.76
CA GLY A 33 -5.10 6.19 -38.14
C GLY A 33 -4.82 6.99 -36.87
N ILE A 34 -3.86 7.94 -36.90
CA ILE A 34 -3.78 9.05 -35.93
C ILE A 34 -4.90 10.04 -36.22
N ASP A 35 -5.32 10.16 -37.47
CA ASP A 35 -6.32 11.12 -37.92
C ASP A 35 -7.70 11.00 -37.26
N PRO A 36 -8.29 9.80 -37.04
CA PRO A 36 -9.60 9.69 -36.36
C PRO A 36 -9.49 10.09 -34.88
N ILE A 37 -8.35 9.82 -34.22
CA ILE A 37 -8.12 10.26 -32.83
C ILE A 37 -7.98 11.79 -32.79
N ARG A 38 -7.23 12.38 -33.71
CA ARG A 38 -7.10 13.81 -33.87
C ARG A 38 -8.44 14.48 -34.08
N ALA A 39 -9.25 13.99 -35.05
CA ALA A 39 -10.58 14.51 -35.33
C ALA A 39 -11.52 14.43 -34.09
N SER A 40 -11.42 13.34 -33.32
CA SER A 40 -12.20 13.16 -32.09
C SER A 40 -11.78 14.15 -31.01
N ILE A 41 -10.47 14.40 -30.83
CA ILE A 41 -9.96 15.39 -29.88
C ILE A 41 -10.41 16.80 -30.31
N ASP A 42 -10.33 17.14 -31.61
CA ASP A 42 -10.77 18.43 -32.15
C ASP A 42 -12.29 18.64 -31.94
N GLN A 43 -13.12 17.59 -32.11
CA GLN A 43 -14.56 17.64 -31.81
C GLN A 43 -14.81 17.89 -30.32
N ILE A 44 -14.11 17.18 -29.42
CA ILE A 44 -14.24 17.38 -27.96
C ILE A 44 -13.80 18.79 -27.58
N GLU A 45 -12.70 19.29 -28.15
CA GLU A 45 -12.21 20.63 -27.88
C GLU A 45 -13.19 21.71 -28.36
N SER A 46 -13.72 21.57 -29.58
CA SER A 46 -14.71 22.50 -30.12
C SER A 46 -16.02 22.49 -29.31
N ALA A 47 -16.46 21.30 -28.88
CA ALA A 47 -17.60 21.17 -27.99
C ALA A 47 -17.31 21.78 -26.61
N ALA A 48 -16.12 21.57 -26.08
CA ALA A 48 -15.71 22.15 -24.80
C ALA A 48 -15.62 23.67 -24.82
N ARG A 49 -15.24 24.28 -25.95
CA ARG A 49 -15.16 25.75 -26.10
C ARG A 49 -16.53 26.45 -26.07
N ARG A 50 -17.64 25.74 -26.28
CA ARG A 50 -18.99 26.31 -26.18
C ARG A 50 -19.25 26.76 -24.75
N GLY A 51 -19.73 27.97 -24.57
CA GLY A 51 -20.09 28.54 -23.26
C GLY A 51 -21.36 27.87 -22.71
N GLY A 52 -21.56 27.91 -21.38
CA GLY A 52 -22.79 27.46 -20.72
C GLY A 52 -22.98 25.95 -20.62
N LEU A 53 -21.92 25.16 -20.79
CA LEU A 53 -22.01 23.70 -20.63
C LEU A 53 -22.22 23.34 -19.14
N GLY A 54 -23.31 22.63 -18.87
CA GLY A 54 -23.56 22.09 -17.53
C GLY A 54 -22.61 20.93 -17.17
N VAL A 55 -22.52 20.61 -15.89
CA VAL A 55 -21.66 19.54 -15.32
C VAL A 55 -21.80 18.21 -16.09
N ARG A 56 -23.02 17.88 -16.54
CA ARG A 56 -23.28 16.63 -17.29
C ARG A 56 -22.60 16.61 -18.66
N ALA A 57 -22.75 17.67 -19.46
CA ALA A 57 -22.13 17.74 -20.78
C ALA A 57 -20.60 17.68 -20.67
N LEU A 58 -20.03 18.36 -19.67
CA LEU A 58 -18.61 18.31 -19.38
C LEU A 58 -18.13 16.91 -18.95
N ASN A 59 -18.93 16.17 -18.18
CA ASN A 59 -18.64 14.77 -17.84
C ASN A 59 -18.68 13.85 -19.06
N GLU A 60 -19.66 14.01 -19.94
CA GLU A 60 -19.75 13.23 -21.18
C GLU A 60 -18.53 13.47 -22.09
N LEU A 61 -18.08 14.72 -22.21
CA LEU A 61 -16.87 15.06 -22.96
C LEU A 61 -15.61 14.46 -22.31
N ALA A 62 -15.51 14.52 -20.99
CA ALA A 62 -14.39 13.92 -20.27
C ALA A 62 -14.37 12.39 -20.41
N GLN A 63 -15.53 11.72 -20.35
CA GLN A 63 -15.63 10.27 -20.57
C GLN A 63 -15.25 9.86 -22.00
N ARG A 64 -15.57 10.67 -23.00
CA ARG A 64 -15.14 10.42 -24.39
C ARG A 64 -13.65 10.61 -24.60
N LEU A 65 -13.01 11.46 -23.80
CA LEU A 65 -11.56 11.72 -23.87
C LEU A 65 -10.71 10.59 -23.29
N LEU A 66 -11.23 9.85 -22.29
CA LEU A 66 -10.48 8.78 -21.61
C LEU A 66 -10.00 7.67 -22.57
N PRO A 67 -10.86 7.04 -23.39
CA PRO A 67 -10.42 5.98 -24.30
C PRO A 67 -9.42 6.49 -25.35
N LEU A 68 -9.52 7.76 -25.78
CA LEU A 68 -8.57 8.35 -26.72
C LEU A 68 -7.17 8.51 -26.11
N ARG A 69 -7.10 8.85 -24.83
CA ARG A 69 -5.83 8.92 -24.09
C ARG A 69 -5.17 7.55 -23.93
N ASP A 70 -5.99 6.52 -23.66
CA ASP A 70 -5.48 5.15 -23.51
C ASP A 70 -4.99 4.60 -24.87
N ASP A 71 -5.69 4.94 -25.96
CA ASP A 71 -5.32 4.57 -27.34
C ASP A 71 -4.00 5.25 -27.76
N LEU A 72 -3.83 6.54 -27.44
CA LEU A 72 -2.58 7.27 -27.70
C LEU A 72 -1.41 6.67 -26.91
N ARG A 73 -1.64 6.28 -25.64
CA ARG A 73 -0.62 5.64 -24.80
C ARG A 73 -0.25 4.25 -25.36
N GLY A 74 -1.23 3.47 -25.80
CA GLY A 74 -1.01 2.19 -26.47
C GLY A 74 -0.16 2.34 -27.73
N LYS A 75 -0.50 3.30 -28.60
CA LYS A 75 0.26 3.59 -29.83
C LYS A 75 1.71 4.02 -29.53
N LEU A 76 1.92 4.81 -28.47
CA LEU A 76 3.27 5.19 -28.07
C LEU A 76 4.09 3.96 -27.62
N GLY A 77 3.46 3.08 -26.82
CA GLY A 77 4.05 1.81 -26.37
C GLY A 77 4.40 0.85 -27.52
N ASP A 78 3.69 0.94 -28.67
CA ASP A 78 3.97 0.14 -29.88
C ASP A 78 5.06 0.76 -30.77
N LEU A 79 5.13 2.09 -30.82
CA LEU A 79 6.08 2.81 -31.71
C LEU A 79 7.47 2.95 -31.11
N GLU A 80 7.62 3.18 -29.82
CA GLU A 80 8.94 3.32 -29.16
C GLU A 80 9.84 2.07 -29.32
N PRO A 81 9.35 0.82 -29.13
CA PRO A 81 10.16 -0.37 -29.38
C PRO A 81 10.56 -0.53 -30.85
N ARG A 82 9.68 -0.10 -31.79
CA ARG A 82 9.99 -0.12 -33.24
C ARG A 82 11.11 0.85 -33.59
N LEU A 83 11.09 2.06 -33.00
CA LEU A 83 12.17 3.02 -33.18
C LEU A 83 13.51 2.45 -32.65
N ALA A 84 13.49 1.83 -31.47
CA ALA A 84 14.65 1.20 -30.86
C ALA A 84 15.21 0.04 -31.71
N ASP A 85 14.34 -0.78 -32.33
CA ASP A 85 14.75 -1.85 -33.27
C ASP A 85 15.40 -1.27 -34.52
N LEU A 86 14.82 -0.22 -35.12
CA LEU A 86 15.40 0.46 -36.30
C LEU A 86 16.75 1.08 -35.97
N ASP A 87 16.90 1.73 -34.80
CA ASP A 87 18.17 2.26 -34.33
C ASP A 87 19.23 1.17 -34.09
N ALA A 88 18.83 0.00 -33.56
CA ALA A 88 19.70 -1.15 -33.38
C ALA A 88 20.19 -1.71 -34.74
N ARG A 89 19.30 -1.83 -35.72
CA ARG A 89 19.62 -2.28 -37.08
C ARG A 89 20.56 -1.28 -37.80
N LEU A 90 20.30 0.01 -37.67
CA LEU A 90 21.19 1.04 -38.23
C LEU A 90 22.58 1.01 -37.60
N LYS A 91 22.69 0.77 -36.29
CA LYS A 91 23.98 0.55 -35.61
C LYS A 91 24.69 -0.70 -36.12
N GLY A 92 23.94 -1.77 -36.42
CA GLY A 92 24.49 -3.00 -36.99
C GLY A 92 25.14 -2.84 -38.35
N LEU A 93 24.73 -1.84 -39.16
CA LEU A 93 25.33 -1.49 -40.45
C LEU A 93 26.65 -0.69 -40.33
N GLY A 94 27.05 -0.34 -39.10
CA GLY A 94 28.24 0.46 -38.86
C GLY A 94 28.05 1.97 -39.14
N PRO A 95 29.09 2.80 -38.90
CA PRO A 95 29.04 4.27 -39.18
C PRO A 95 28.94 4.50 -40.67
N ALA A 96 28.20 5.59 -41.02
CA ALA A 96 28.10 6.00 -42.41
C ALA A 96 29.50 6.42 -42.95
N PRO A 97 29.84 6.10 -44.19
CA PRO A 97 31.12 6.47 -44.75
C PRO A 97 31.31 8.01 -44.74
N ALA A 98 32.52 8.44 -44.39
CA ALA A 98 32.89 9.87 -44.47
C ALA A 98 32.85 10.35 -45.93
N LYS A 99 32.62 11.65 -46.14
CA LYS A 99 32.44 12.25 -47.47
C LYS A 99 33.60 11.92 -48.46
N ASP A 100 34.78 11.56 -47.96
CA ASP A 100 35.98 11.29 -48.71
C ASP A 100 36.43 9.79 -48.71
N ALA A 101 35.56 8.90 -48.20
CA ALA A 101 35.82 7.44 -48.13
C ALA A 101 35.29 6.73 -49.41
N ALA A 102 35.84 5.53 -49.66
CA ALA A 102 35.37 4.70 -50.77
C ALA A 102 33.84 4.48 -50.73
N PRO A 103 33.14 4.42 -51.88
CA PRO A 103 31.68 4.26 -51.94
C PRO A 103 31.27 3.00 -51.23
N GLU A 104 30.23 3.08 -50.40
CA GLU A 104 29.63 1.95 -49.72
C GLU A 104 29.04 0.96 -50.72
N ASP A 105 29.03 -0.31 -50.42
CA ASP A 105 28.37 -1.32 -51.27
C ASP A 105 26.93 -0.94 -51.53
N GLY A 106 26.51 -0.92 -52.78
CA GLY A 106 25.22 -0.43 -53.22
C GLY A 106 24.01 -1.11 -52.50
N ALA A 107 24.15 -2.39 -52.08
CA ALA A 107 23.16 -3.07 -51.31
C ALA A 107 23.03 -2.50 -49.88
N ILE A 108 24.14 -2.23 -49.20
CA ILE A 108 24.20 -1.63 -47.87
C ILE A 108 23.69 -0.20 -47.85
N ALA A 109 24.09 0.60 -48.85
CA ALA A 109 23.63 1.97 -49.03
C ALA A 109 22.09 2.07 -49.21
N THR A 110 21.52 1.16 -50.00
CA THR A 110 20.06 1.07 -50.22
C THR A 110 19.34 0.70 -48.95
N GLU A 111 19.79 -0.32 -48.19
CA GLU A 111 19.18 -0.74 -46.95
C GLU A 111 19.30 0.34 -45.86
N ARG A 112 20.43 1.01 -45.75
CA ARG A 112 20.61 2.17 -44.86
C ARG A 112 19.64 3.32 -45.17
N ALA A 113 19.46 3.66 -46.45
CA ALA A 113 18.51 4.67 -46.89
C ALA A 113 17.07 4.29 -46.50
N ARG A 114 16.69 3.03 -46.73
CA ARG A 114 15.38 2.48 -46.36
C ARG A 114 15.14 2.53 -44.84
N LEU A 115 16.10 2.07 -44.04
CA LEU A 115 16.00 2.09 -42.57
C LEU A 115 15.95 3.53 -42.02
N ASN A 116 16.71 4.47 -42.59
CA ASN A 116 16.64 5.90 -42.23
C ASN A 116 15.29 6.51 -42.56
N GLN A 117 14.71 6.16 -43.71
CA GLN A 117 13.37 6.61 -44.07
C GLN A 117 12.33 6.09 -43.07
N GLN A 118 12.33 4.77 -42.79
CA GLN A 118 11.42 4.16 -41.81
C GLN A 118 11.60 4.76 -40.41
N ARG A 119 12.84 5.01 -39.98
CA ARG A 119 13.16 5.67 -38.72
C ARG A 119 12.56 7.08 -38.67
N THR A 120 12.69 7.85 -39.71
CA THR A 120 12.18 9.22 -39.79
C THR A 120 10.65 9.21 -39.75
N GLU A 121 9.98 8.27 -40.42
CA GLU A 121 8.54 8.11 -40.42
C GLU A 121 8.02 7.71 -39.00
N VAL A 122 8.69 6.77 -38.32
CA VAL A 122 8.32 6.34 -36.97
C VAL A 122 8.57 7.46 -35.95
N ASP A 123 9.68 8.18 -36.05
CA ASP A 123 10.00 9.31 -35.16
C ASP A 123 8.98 10.46 -35.33
N ALA A 124 8.58 10.74 -36.58
CA ALA A 124 7.52 11.72 -36.88
C ALA A 124 6.18 11.28 -36.27
N ALA A 125 5.82 9.99 -36.37
CA ALA A 125 4.60 9.44 -35.78
C ALA A 125 4.64 9.53 -34.25
N ILE A 126 5.76 9.20 -33.61
CA ILE A 126 5.94 9.35 -32.16
C ILE A 126 5.72 10.78 -31.71
N LYS A 127 6.35 11.75 -32.40
CA LYS A 127 6.17 13.17 -32.11
C LYS A 127 4.73 13.65 -32.26
N GLN A 128 4.03 13.17 -33.27
CA GLN A 128 2.60 13.47 -33.45
C GLN A 128 1.73 12.87 -32.33
N VAL A 129 2.00 11.63 -31.93
CA VAL A 129 1.28 10.98 -30.80
C VAL A 129 1.55 11.71 -29.49
N GLN A 130 2.79 12.08 -29.21
CA GLN A 130 3.17 12.85 -28.02
C GLN A 130 2.50 14.23 -27.99
N LEU A 131 2.44 14.92 -29.13
CA LEU A 131 1.74 16.20 -29.24
C LEU A 131 0.24 16.06 -28.94
N LEU A 132 -0.42 15.03 -29.53
CA LEU A 132 -1.82 14.75 -29.28
C LEU A 132 -2.09 14.31 -27.84
N GLN A 133 -1.16 13.55 -27.24
CA GLN A 133 -1.25 13.18 -25.82
C GLN A 133 -1.20 14.40 -24.92
N THR A 134 -0.22 15.30 -25.14
CA THR A 134 -0.09 16.56 -24.37
C THR A 134 -1.36 17.40 -24.52
N ARG A 135 -1.89 17.50 -25.75
CA ARG A 135 -3.12 18.24 -26.02
C ARG A 135 -4.33 17.61 -25.34
N ALA A 136 -4.44 16.28 -25.35
CA ALA A 136 -5.50 15.55 -24.66
C ALA A 136 -5.40 15.69 -23.13
N GLU A 137 -4.19 15.75 -22.57
CA GLU A 137 -3.96 16.01 -21.16
C GLU A 137 -4.36 17.43 -20.75
N GLN A 138 -3.96 18.44 -21.54
CA GLN A 138 -4.38 19.83 -21.35
C GLN A 138 -5.90 19.99 -21.45
N LEU A 139 -6.53 19.34 -22.45
CA LEU A 139 -7.96 19.35 -22.62
C LEU A 139 -8.67 18.67 -21.44
N GLY A 140 -8.13 17.56 -20.94
CA GLY A 140 -8.59 16.90 -19.73
C GLY A 140 -8.56 17.79 -18.50
N GLY A 141 -7.47 18.56 -18.32
CA GLY A 141 -7.35 19.57 -17.28
C GLY A 141 -8.42 20.66 -17.40
N THR A 142 -8.54 21.28 -18.59
CA THR A 142 -9.53 22.34 -18.84
C THR A 142 -10.98 21.87 -18.67
N LEU A 143 -11.31 20.63 -19.08
CA LEU A 143 -12.61 20.03 -18.86
C LEU A 143 -12.88 19.81 -17.37
N SER A 144 -11.86 19.37 -16.63
CA SER A 144 -11.93 19.20 -15.17
C SER A 144 -12.21 20.54 -14.48
N ASP A 145 -11.45 21.58 -14.83
CA ASP A 145 -11.60 22.91 -14.23
C ASP A 145 -12.96 23.53 -14.52
N ARG A 146 -13.42 23.45 -15.77
CA ARG A 146 -14.78 23.91 -16.14
C ARG A 146 -15.87 23.12 -15.46
N ARG A 147 -15.70 21.81 -15.31
CA ARG A 147 -16.63 20.95 -14.59
C ARG A 147 -16.71 21.36 -13.12
N ARG A 148 -15.57 21.66 -12.50
CA ARG A 148 -15.48 22.16 -11.12
C ARG A 148 -16.21 23.49 -10.98
N ALA A 149 -15.93 24.45 -11.85
CA ALA A 149 -16.60 25.74 -11.85
C ALA A 149 -18.11 25.63 -12.02
N ALA A 150 -18.59 24.84 -12.98
CA ALA A 150 -20.03 24.62 -13.20
C ALA A 150 -20.70 23.90 -12.03
N TYR A 151 -19.99 22.99 -11.36
CA TYR A 151 -20.49 22.34 -10.16
C TYR A 151 -20.58 23.31 -8.98
N ALA A 152 -19.53 24.09 -8.74
CA ALA A 152 -19.51 25.11 -7.71
C ALA A 152 -20.66 26.11 -7.90
N GLU A 153 -20.88 26.58 -9.13
CA GLU A 153 -22.01 27.43 -9.47
C GLU A 153 -23.35 26.75 -9.15
N THR A 154 -23.48 25.46 -9.38
CA THR A 154 -24.71 24.70 -9.07
C THR A 154 -24.94 24.57 -7.56
N VAL A 155 -23.87 24.35 -6.76
CA VAL A 155 -23.97 24.18 -5.30
C VAL A 155 -24.16 25.50 -4.59
N PHE A 156 -23.43 26.54 -5.00
CA PHE A 156 -23.50 27.88 -4.42
C PHE A 156 -24.47 28.79 -5.15
N ARG A 157 -25.34 28.25 -5.98
CA ARG A 157 -26.39 29.01 -6.62
C ARG A 157 -27.30 29.60 -5.54
N ARG A 158 -27.45 30.91 -5.58
CA ARG A 158 -28.32 31.62 -4.66
C ARG A 158 -29.77 31.26 -5.00
N SER A 159 -30.49 30.75 -4.05
CA SER A 159 -31.91 30.45 -4.05
C SER A 159 -32.64 31.41 -3.12
N PRO A 160 -33.97 31.53 -3.19
CA PRO A 160 -34.73 32.31 -2.21
C PRO A 160 -34.41 31.83 -0.79
N ASN A 161 -34.61 32.71 0.18
CA ASN A 161 -34.42 32.42 1.59
C ASN A 161 -35.54 31.50 2.11
N LEU A 162 -35.22 30.62 3.06
CA LEU A 162 -36.17 29.73 3.73
C LEU A 162 -37.35 30.52 4.33
N LEU A 163 -37.10 31.73 4.85
CA LEU A 163 -38.10 32.59 5.49
C LEU A 163 -38.83 33.50 4.51
N ASP A 164 -38.56 33.44 3.21
CA ASP A 164 -39.21 34.27 2.21
C ASP A 164 -40.66 33.80 1.96
N PRO A 165 -41.71 34.62 2.35
CA PRO A 165 -43.10 34.23 2.15
C PRO A 165 -43.48 34.15 0.66
N TYR A 166 -42.83 34.95 -0.20
CA TYR A 166 -43.13 34.97 -1.65
C TYR A 166 -42.68 33.66 -2.29
N PHE A 167 -41.55 33.14 -1.86
CA PHE A 167 -41.08 31.83 -2.30
C PHE A 167 -42.12 30.71 -2.03
N TRP A 168 -42.64 30.64 -0.80
CA TRP A 168 -43.60 29.60 -0.45
C TRP A 168 -44.94 29.79 -1.14
N ARG A 169 -45.36 31.04 -1.41
CA ARG A 169 -46.51 31.31 -2.23
C ARG A 169 -46.33 30.80 -3.68
N ASP A 170 -45.14 31.00 -4.25
CA ASP A 170 -44.82 30.52 -5.61
C ASP A 170 -44.76 29.00 -5.68
N VAL A 171 -44.26 28.32 -4.62
CA VAL A 171 -44.29 26.87 -4.48
C VAL A 171 -45.75 26.35 -4.47
N ILE A 172 -46.61 26.97 -3.71
CA ILE A 172 -48.05 26.61 -3.63
C ILE A 172 -48.71 26.86 -4.97
N ALA A 173 -48.43 27.96 -5.64
CA ALA A 173 -48.98 28.31 -6.95
C ALA A 173 -48.51 27.33 -8.05
N ALA A 174 -47.29 26.76 -7.92
CA ALA A 174 -46.80 25.72 -8.85
C ALA A 174 -47.43 24.34 -8.61
N GLY A 175 -48.16 24.13 -7.52
CA GLY A 175 -48.77 22.86 -7.16
C GLY A 175 -49.66 22.22 -8.22
N PRO A 176 -50.63 22.94 -8.83
CA PRO A 176 -51.47 22.38 -9.91
C PRO A 176 -50.68 21.95 -11.17
N ASP A 177 -49.68 22.77 -11.60
CA ASP A 177 -48.80 22.41 -12.72
C ASP A 177 -47.95 21.16 -12.37
N TYR A 178 -47.43 21.08 -11.18
CA TYR A 178 -46.70 19.91 -10.71
C TYR A 178 -47.58 18.64 -10.70
N ALA A 179 -48.80 18.74 -10.21
CA ALA A 179 -49.76 17.64 -10.20
C ALA A 179 -50.09 17.17 -11.62
N THR A 180 -50.30 18.12 -12.54
CA THR A 180 -50.54 17.82 -13.99
C THR A 180 -49.33 17.08 -14.59
N ARG A 181 -48.13 17.55 -14.39
CA ARG A 181 -46.91 16.89 -14.88
C ARG A 181 -46.71 15.48 -14.31
N LEU A 182 -47.09 15.29 -13.04
CA LEU A 182 -47.04 13.99 -12.41
C LEU A 182 -48.07 13.02 -13.00
N THR A 183 -49.29 13.51 -13.29
CA THR A 183 -50.29 12.70 -13.97
C THR A 183 -49.88 12.36 -15.39
N VAL A 184 -49.31 13.30 -16.15
CA VAL A 184 -48.73 13.05 -17.47
C VAL A 184 -47.62 11.98 -17.40
N PHE A 185 -46.72 12.06 -16.43
CA PHE A 185 -45.67 11.06 -16.23
C PHE A 185 -46.25 9.63 -16.08
N VAL A 186 -47.30 9.49 -15.25
CA VAL A 186 -47.93 8.19 -14.99
C VAL A 186 -48.72 7.71 -16.24
N THR A 187 -49.47 8.62 -16.90
CA THR A 187 -50.26 8.28 -18.07
C THR A 187 -49.40 7.94 -19.29
N ASP A 188 -48.31 8.67 -19.51
CA ASP A 188 -47.35 8.39 -20.58
C ASP A 188 -46.65 7.04 -20.38
N TRP A 189 -46.24 6.72 -19.11
CA TRP A 189 -45.68 5.40 -18.81
C TRP A 189 -46.71 4.29 -19.07
N ALA A 190 -47.96 4.48 -18.62
CA ALA A 190 -49.01 3.50 -18.82
C ALA A 190 -49.37 3.34 -20.33
N ALA A 191 -49.39 4.44 -21.10
CA ALA A 191 -49.60 4.41 -22.55
C ALA A 191 -48.46 3.67 -23.27
N TYR A 192 -47.21 4.03 -22.95
CA TYR A 192 -46.02 3.36 -23.51
C TYR A 192 -46.05 1.85 -23.24
N ALA A 193 -46.31 1.46 -21.98
CA ALA A 193 -46.40 0.04 -21.63
C ALA A 193 -47.52 -0.70 -22.36
N ARG A 194 -48.63 -0.03 -22.65
CA ARG A 194 -49.76 -0.59 -23.41
C ARG A 194 -49.42 -0.72 -24.89
N ASP A 195 -48.82 0.32 -25.49
CA ASP A 195 -48.57 0.37 -26.93
C ASP A 195 -47.41 -0.54 -27.34
N LYS A 196 -46.31 -0.55 -26.59
CA LYS A 196 -45.12 -1.37 -26.87
C LYS A 196 -45.23 -2.78 -26.33
N GLY A 197 -45.81 -2.93 -25.12
CA GLY A 197 -45.90 -4.22 -24.43
C GLY A 197 -46.89 -5.19 -25.04
N GLY A 198 -48.01 -4.70 -25.53
CA GLY A 198 -49.13 -5.56 -25.95
C GLY A 198 -49.65 -6.49 -24.84
N PRO A 199 -50.79 -7.14 -25.03
CA PRO A 199 -51.38 -7.97 -23.97
C PRO A 199 -50.52 -9.22 -23.62
N ALA A 200 -49.79 -9.76 -24.59
CA ALA A 200 -48.95 -10.95 -24.35
C ALA A 200 -47.68 -10.63 -23.52
N ARG A 201 -46.98 -9.52 -23.80
CA ARG A 201 -45.77 -9.10 -23.06
C ARG A 201 -46.10 -8.60 -21.66
N THR A 202 -47.21 -7.86 -21.51
CA THR A 202 -47.66 -7.42 -20.17
C THR A 202 -48.07 -8.61 -19.28
N ALA A 203 -48.74 -9.61 -19.87
CA ALA A 203 -49.09 -10.83 -19.16
C ALA A 203 -47.85 -11.65 -18.78
N SER A 204 -46.85 -11.78 -19.66
CA SER A 204 -45.60 -12.48 -19.38
C SER A 204 -44.76 -11.76 -18.32
N ALA A 205 -44.71 -10.42 -18.36
CA ALA A 205 -44.04 -9.61 -17.32
C ALA A 205 -44.75 -9.78 -15.96
N ALA A 206 -46.10 -9.74 -15.93
CA ALA A 206 -46.85 -9.98 -14.70
C ALA A 206 -46.61 -11.39 -14.13
N LEU A 207 -46.54 -12.41 -14.99
CA LEU A 207 -46.23 -13.78 -14.59
C LEU A 207 -44.79 -13.90 -14.04
N ALA A 208 -43.82 -13.26 -14.70
CA ALA A 208 -42.42 -13.22 -14.24
C ALA A 208 -42.29 -12.51 -12.88
N LEU A 209 -42.98 -11.39 -12.68
CA LEU A 209 -43.01 -10.67 -11.39
C LEU A 209 -43.70 -11.50 -10.29
N ALA A 210 -44.82 -12.21 -10.62
CA ALA A 210 -45.47 -13.11 -9.68
C ALA A 210 -44.54 -14.30 -9.30
N GLY A 211 -43.85 -14.87 -10.28
CA GLY A 211 -42.84 -15.92 -10.05
C GLY A 211 -41.70 -15.43 -9.18
N LEU A 212 -41.20 -14.22 -9.41
CA LEU A 212 -40.17 -13.58 -8.58
C LEU A 212 -40.65 -13.32 -7.16
N ALA A 213 -41.89 -12.87 -6.97
CA ALA A 213 -42.50 -12.66 -5.67
C ALA A 213 -42.64 -13.99 -4.92
N ALA A 214 -43.08 -15.06 -5.57
CA ALA A 214 -43.15 -16.38 -5.00
C ALA A 214 -41.77 -16.93 -4.62
N LEU A 215 -40.78 -16.79 -5.50
CA LEU A 215 -39.39 -17.18 -5.22
C LEU A 215 -38.80 -16.40 -4.04
N SER A 216 -39.01 -15.09 -4.00
CA SER A 216 -38.55 -14.23 -2.92
C SER A 216 -39.19 -14.62 -1.58
N PHE A 217 -40.49 -14.95 -1.57
CA PHE A 217 -41.20 -15.45 -0.40
C PHE A 217 -40.61 -16.77 0.09
N VAL A 218 -40.36 -17.73 -0.81
CA VAL A 218 -39.74 -19.03 -0.48
C VAL A 218 -38.32 -18.83 0.07
N LEU A 219 -37.50 -17.96 -0.58
CA LEU A 219 -36.14 -17.64 -0.15
C LEU A 219 -36.12 -16.98 1.23
N VAL A 220 -37.00 -16.03 1.51
CA VAL A 220 -37.12 -15.37 2.81
C VAL A 220 -37.55 -16.36 3.87
N ARG A 221 -38.50 -17.27 3.56
CA ARG A 221 -38.97 -18.32 4.48
C ARG A 221 -37.85 -19.35 4.75
N TRP A 222 -37.13 -19.77 3.71
CA TRP A 222 -35.99 -20.68 3.83
C TRP A 222 -34.84 -20.05 4.63
N TRP A 223 -34.52 -18.78 4.38
CA TRP A 223 -33.48 -18.06 5.11
C TRP A 223 -33.85 -17.81 6.58
N ARG A 224 -35.12 -17.62 6.89
CA ARG A 224 -35.57 -17.56 8.29
C ARG A 224 -35.32 -18.86 9.02
N ARG A 225 -35.35 -20.01 8.32
CA ARG A 225 -35.03 -21.32 8.90
C ARG A 225 -33.53 -21.56 9.09
N LEU A 226 -32.69 -20.94 8.25
CA LEU A 226 -31.23 -20.98 8.35
C LEU A 226 -30.64 -20.08 9.44
N SER A 227 -31.43 -19.29 10.14
CA SER A 227 -31.00 -18.42 11.26
C SER A 227 -30.53 -19.22 12.51
N LEU A 228 -30.11 -20.46 12.34
CA LEU A 228 -29.46 -21.35 13.33
C LEU A 228 -28.08 -20.86 13.83
N VAL A 229 -27.56 -19.76 13.27
CA VAL A 229 -26.32 -19.08 13.75
C VAL A 229 -26.55 -18.36 15.09
N GLN A 230 -27.77 -18.30 15.60
CA GLN A 230 -28.13 -17.62 16.85
C GLN A 230 -27.58 -18.24 18.14
N ARG A 231 -26.96 -19.43 18.10
CA ARG A 231 -26.48 -20.14 19.31
C ARG A 231 -25.01 -19.98 19.65
N ALA A 232 -24.25 -19.16 18.95
CA ALA A 232 -22.84 -18.92 19.29
C ALA A 232 -22.73 -17.77 20.30
N GLY A 233 -22.74 -18.10 21.58
CA GLY A 233 -22.60 -17.13 22.70
C GLY A 233 -21.23 -16.40 22.78
N ALA A 234 -20.34 -16.62 21.85
CA ALA A 234 -19.04 -15.96 21.76
C ALA A 234 -19.11 -14.67 20.92
N ARG A 235 -18.19 -13.73 21.19
CA ARG A 235 -18.02 -12.44 20.48
C ARG A 235 -18.03 -12.62 18.95
N TYR A 236 -17.47 -13.72 18.45
CA TYR A 236 -17.50 -14.12 17.05
C TYR A 236 -18.93 -14.37 16.52
N GLY A 237 -19.79 -15.06 17.28
CA GLY A 237 -21.16 -15.30 16.86
C GLY A 237 -21.98 -14.02 16.71
N LYS A 238 -21.78 -13.04 17.61
CA LYS A 238 -22.41 -11.72 17.52
C LYS A 238 -21.98 -10.96 16.27
N ALA A 239 -20.66 -10.94 15.96
CA ALA A 239 -20.13 -10.26 14.80
C ALA A 239 -20.63 -10.85 13.47
N ILE A 240 -20.63 -12.19 13.34
CA ILE A 240 -21.14 -12.87 12.15
C ILE A 240 -22.66 -12.69 12.00
N ALA A 241 -23.41 -12.79 13.10
CA ALA A 241 -24.85 -12.53 13.07
C ALA A 241 -25.17 -11.10 12.62
N ALA A 242 -24.39 -10.10 13.10
CA ALA A 242 -24.51 -8.72 12.68
C ALA A 242 -24.18 -8.55 11.19
N LEU A 243 -23.10 -9.17 10.69
CA LEU A 243 -22.73 -9.15 9.27
C LEU A 243 -23.82 -9.77 8.37
N VAL A 244 -24.38 -10.92 8.77
CA VAL A 244 -25.47 -11.57 8.02
C VAL A 244 -26.70 -10.67 7.98
N VAL A 245 -27.07 -10.05 9.10
CA VAL A 245 -28.20 -9.11 9.15
C VAL A 245 -27.93 -7.87 8.29
N PHE A 246 -26.72 -7.33 8.37
CA PHE A 246 -26.29 -6.20 7.56
C PHE A 246 -26.39 -6.52 6.06
N SER A 247 -25.73 -7.58 5.61
CA SER A 247 -25.71 -7.98 4.18
C SER A 247 -27.12 -8.24 3.66
N ARG A 248 -27.93 -8.98 4.42
CA ARG A 248 -29.31 -9.27 4.05
C ARG A 248 -30.14 -8.00 3.89
N ARG A 249 -30.08 -7.07 4.87
CA ARG A 249 -30.89 -5.85 4.83
C ARG A 249 -30.39 -4.83 3.83
N THR A 250 -29.08 -4.78 3.55
CA THR A 250 -28.52 -3.89 2.56
C THR A 250 -28.85 -4.32 1.15
N VAL A 251 -28.81 -5.64 0.86
CA VAL A 251 -28.91 -6.15 -0.51
C VAL A 251 -30.34 -6.49 -0.92
N ALA A 252 -31.15 -7.04 -0.02
CA ALA A 252 -32.42 -7.66 -0.39
C ALA A 252 -33.38 -6.70 -1.11
N MET A 253 -33.59 -5.50 -0.58
CA MET A 253 -34.56 -4.55 -1.12
C MET A 253 -34.08 -3.84 -2.41
N PRO A 254 -32.84 -3.32 -2.46
CA PRO A 254 -32.30 -2.76 -3.71
C PRO A 254 -32.21 -3.79 -4.83
N PHE A 255 -31.78 -5.01 -4.50
CA PHE A 255 -31.68 -6.09 -5.47
C PHE A 255 -33.04 -6.52 -6.01
N ALA A 256 -34.06 -6.65 -5.15
CA ALA A 256 -35.41 -6.95 -5.58
C ALA A 256 -35.95 -5.86 -6.52
N MET A 257 -35.73 -4.58 -6.19
CA MET A 257 -36.13 -3.47 -7.07
C MET A 257 -35.35 -3.46 -8.38
N PHE A 258 -34.06 -3.72 -8.34
CA PHE A 258 -33.22 -3.85 -9.54
C PHE A 258 -33.72 -4.96 -10.47
N VAL A 259 -34.07 -6.11 -9.92
CA VAL A 259 -34.60 -7.23 -10.71
C VAL A 259 -36.00 -6.90 -11.27
N VAL A 260 -36.87 -6.27 -10.49
CA VAL A 260 -38.19 -5.82 -10.97
C VAL A 260 -38.05 -4.85 -12.14
N LEU A 261 -37.21 -3.83 -12.02
CA LEU A 261 -36.98 -2.87 -13.08
C LEU A 261 -36.27 -3.50 -14.29
N GLY A 262 -35.32 -4.40 -14.08
CA GLY A 262 -34.64 -5.13 -15.13
C GLY A 262 -35.58 -6.05 -15.92
N LEU A 263 -36.56 -6.67 -15.25
CA LEU A 263 -37.63 -7.43 -15.91
C LEU A 263 -38.54 -6.52 -16.73
N LEU A 264 -38.96 -5.37 -16.18
CA LEU A 264 -39.78 -4.41 -16.91
C LEU A 264 -39.06 -3.87 -18.14
N ASP A 265 -37.75 -3.61 -18.03
CA ASP A 265 -36.92 -3.16 -19.16
C ASP A 265 -36.76 -4.27 -20.21
N GLN A 266 -36.53 -5.52 -19.82
CA GLN A 266 -36.43 -6.67 -20.72
C GLN A 266 -37.70 -6.89 -21.59
N PHE A 267 -38.86 -6.49 -21.07
CA PHE A 267 -40.12 -6.55 -21.77
C PHE A 267 -40.50 -5.25 -22.52
N ASP A 268 -39.56 -4.29 -22.64
CA ASP A 268 -39.78 -2.96 -23.24
C ASP A 268 -40.95 -2.18 -22.58
N LEU A 269 -41.12 -2.34 -21.25
CA LEU A 269 -42.20 -1.66 -20.52
C LEU A 269 -41.74 -0.35 -19.84
N ILE A 270 -40.46 0.00 -19.95
CA ILE A 270 -39.90 1.26 -19.41
C ILE A 270 -39.56 2.17 -20.58
N PRO A 271 -40.12 3.41 -20.65
CA PRO A 271 -39.68 4.39 -21.62
C PRO A 271 -38.19 4.73 -21.45
N PRO A 272 -37.37 4.85 -22.51
CA PRO A 272 -35.95 5.19 -22.41
C PRO A 272 -35.68 6.53 -21.73
N SER A 273 -36.62 7.45 -21.75
CA SER A 273 -36.57 8.74 -21.03
C SER A 273 -36.59 8.58 -19.50
N TYR A 274 -37.06 7.42 -18.97
CA TYR A 274 -37.27 7.14 -17.56
C TYR A 274 -36.15 6.26 -16.91
N ASP A 275 -35.20 5.79 -17.70
CA ASP A 275 -34.07 4.94 -17.22
C ASP A 275 -33.36 5.54 -16.03
N ARG A 276 -33.09 6.85 -16.09
CA ARG A 276 -32.41 7.55 -14.98
C ARG A 276 -33.24 7.62 -13.72
N PHE A 277 -34.55 7.73 -13.83
CA PHE A 277 -35.45 7.68 -12.71
C PHE A 277 -35.41 6.28 -12.06
N CYS A 278 -35.47 5.23 -12.88
CA CYS A 278 -35.39 3.84 -12.43
C CYS A 278 -34.06 3.53 -11.72
N ILE A 279 -32.92 3.95 -12.26
CA ILE A 279 -31.59 3.78 -11.64
C ILE A 279 -31.53 4.52 -10.30
N ASN A 280 -31.98 5.78 -10.22
CA ASN A 280 -31.93 6.55 -9.00
C ASN A 280 -32.97 6.09 -7.95
N LEU A 281 -34.04 5.44 -8.37
CA LEU A 281 -34.97 4.75 -7.48
C LEU A 281 -34.26 3.61 -6.75
N VAL A 282 -33.51 2.78 -7.47
CA VAL A 282 -32.67 1.71 -6.86
C VAL A 282 -31.63 2.30 -5.91
N ILE A 283 -30.95 3.38 -6.32
CA ILE A 283 -29.93 4.06 -5.49
C ILE A 283 -30.56 4.63 -4.22
N GLY A 284 -31.71 5.30 -4.32
CA GLY A 284 -32.42 5.85 -3.16
C GLY A 284 -32.83 4.77 -2.15
N ILE A 285 -33.35 3.62 -2.66
CA ILE A 285 -33.68 2.46 -1.84
C ILE A 285 -32.41 1.87 -1.22
N ALA A 286 -31.30 1.79 -1.98
CA ALA A 286 -30.02 1.26 -1.49
C ALA A 286 -29.44 2.10 -0.34
N VAL A 287 -29.50 3.43 -0.45
CA VAL A 287 -29.07 4.35 0.61
C VAL A 287 -29.90 4.19 1.88
N ALA A 288 -31.23 4.13 1.73
CA ALA A 288 -32.13 3.91 2.87
C ALA A 288 -31.92 2.53 3.51
N ALA A 289 -31.70 1.50 2.69
CA ALA A 289 -31.41 0.13 3.13
C ALA A 289 -30.06 0.04 3.86
N LEU A 290 -29.01 0.71 3.36
CA LEU A 290 -27.69 0.77 3.98
C LEU A 290 -27.76 1.38 5.39
N ALA A 291 -28.39 2.55 5.52
CA ALA A 291 -28.55 3.22 6.81
C ALA A 291 -29.30 2.32 7.81
N ARG A 292 -30.39 1.71 7.38
CA ARG A 292 -31.18 0.79 8.22
C ARG A 292 -30.40 -0.49 8.56
N ALA A 293 -29.65 -1.03 7.62
CA ALA A 293 -28.86 -2.25 7.81
C ALA A 293 -27.72 -2.01 8.80
N ALA A 294 -26.98 -0.91 8.63
CA ALA A 294 -25.90 -0.49 9.53
C ALA A 294 -26.44 -0.25 10.96
N ALA A 295 -27.51 0.52 11.09
CA ALA A 295 -28.15 0.75 12.37
C ALA A 295 -28.61 -0.56 13.05
N THR A 296 -29.25 -1.47 12.30
CA THR A 296 -29.72 -2.76 12.88
C THR A 296 -28.57 -3.68 13.27
N ALA A 297 -27.50 -3.71 12.47
CA ALA A 297 -26.36 -4.58 12.73
C ALA A 297 -25.55 -4.13 13.96
N VAL A 298 -25.37 -2.80 14.12
CA VAL A 298 -24.54 -2.23 15.18
C VAL A 298 -25.33 -2.06 16.49
N LEU A 299 -26.51 -1.49 16.40
CA LEU A 299 -27.32 -1.11 17.58
C LEU A 299 -28.24 -2.23 18.10
N ALA A 300 -28.63 -3.17 17.22
CA ALA A 300 -29.54 -4.29 17.54
C ALA A 300 -30.66 -3.89 18.54
N PRO A 301 -31.62 -2.99 18.16
CA PRO A 301 -32.57 -2.38 19.08
C PRO A 301 -33.48 -3.41 19.77
N ASP A 302 -33.79 -4.52 19.09
CA ASP A 302 -34.72 -5.55 19.56
C ASP A 302 -33.99 -6.72 20.27
N ASP A 303 -32.64 -6.74 20.29
CA ASP A 303 -31.87 -7.86 20.84
C ASP A 303 -30.58 -7.37 21.52
N PRO A 304 -30.64 -7.04 22.82
CA PRO A 304 -29.48 -6.56 23.59
C PRO A 304 -28.31 -7.54 23.60
N ALA A 305 -28.60 -8.85 23.54
CA ALA A 305 -27.56 -9.88 23.56
C ALA A 305 -26.67 -9.85 22.29
N ARG A 306 -27.20 -9.34 21.17
CA ARG A 306 -26.50 -9.25 19.88
C ARG A 306 -25.84 -7.88 19.64
N ARG A 307 -26.11 -6.91 20.49
CA ARG A 307 -25.61 -5.54 20.35
C ARG A 307 -24.08 -5.50 20.33
N LEU A 308 -23.50 -4.74 19.39
CA LEU A 308 -22.06 -4.58 19.25
C LEU A 308 -21.51 -3.38 20.05
N VAL A 309 -22.36 -2.46 20.43
CA VAL A 309 -22.04 -1.26 21.22
C VAL A 309 -22.75 -1.33 22.57
N ASN A 310 -22.07 -0.95 23.63
CA ASN A 310 -22.66 -0.95 25.00
C ASN A 310 -23.52 0.29 25.21
N PHE A 311 -24.70 0.31 24.60
CA PHE A 311 -25.75 1.30 24.90
C PHE A 311 -26.90 0.62 25.63
N ASP A 312 -27.63 1.38 26.43
CA ASP A 312 -28.90 0.95 27.01
C ASP A 312 -30.00 0.79 25.95
N ASN A 313 -31.11 0.17 26.30
CA ASN A 313 -32.19 -0.10 25.35
C ASN A 313 -32.84 1.17 24.78
N PRO A 314 -33.21 2.18 25.60
CA PRO A 314 -33.81 3.43 25.10
C PRO A 314 -32.90 4.14 24.12
N THR A 315 -31.62 4.36 24.47
CA THR A 315 -30.64 5.04 23.63
C THR A 315 -30.42 4.30 22.30
N SER A 316 -30.36 2.97 22.34
CA SER A 316 -30.20 2.16 21.14
C SER A 316 -31.39 2.26 20.19
N GLN A 317 -32.62 2.22 20.70
CA GLN A 317 -33.85 2.39 19.91
C GLN A 317 -33.97 3.79 19.34
N TRP A 318 -33.62 4.77 20.13
CA TRP A 318 -33.65 6.17 19.74
C TRP A 318 -32.64 6.50 18.62
N LEU A 319 -31.36 6.09 18.78
CA LEU A 319 -30.35 6.22 17.74
C LEU A 319 -30.73 5.48 16.46
N PHE A 320 -31.26 4.26 16.61
CA PHE A 320 -31.75 3.46 15.48
C PHE A 320 -32.82 4.20 14.71
N SER A 321 -33.82 4.78 15.40
CA SER A 321 -34.90 5.54 14.78
C SER A 321 -34.36 6.73 13.97
N HIS A 322 -33.46 7.54 14.55
CA HIS A 322 -32.86 8.72 13.90
C HIS A 322 -32.06 8.32 12.66
N MET A 323 -31.25 7.27 12.77
CA MET A 323 -30.43 6.80 11.65
C MET A 323 -31.30 6.25 10.51
N VAL A 324 -32.35 5.51 10.82
CA VAL A 324 -33.28 4.96 9.82
C VAL A 324 -34.07 6.06 9.14
N TRP A 325 -34.64 7.01 9.90
CA TRP A 325 -35.40 8.13 9.32
C TRP A 325 -34.50 9.02 8.47
N SER A 326 -33.31 9.38 8.93
CA SER A 326 -32.35 10.14 8.13
C SER A 326 -32.00 9.46 6.82
N GLY A 327 -31.74 8.15 6.84
CA GLY A 327 -31.47 7.37 5.63
C GLY A 327 -32.65 7.29 4.67
N ARG A 328 -33.87 7.13 5.21
CA ARG A 328 -35.11 7.13 4.38
C ARG A 328 -35.35 8.48 3.73
N LEU A 329 -35.20 9.57 4.48
CA LEU A 329 -35.36 10.93 3.96
C LEU A 329 -34.33 11.23 2.87
N PHE A 330 -33.09 10.81 3.07
CA PHE A 330 -32.04 10.98 2.05
C PHE A 330 -32.31 10.15 0.79
N GLY A 331 -32.75 8.90 0.93
CA GLY A 331 -33.19 8.08 -0.20
C GLY A 331 -34.39 8.68 -0.93
N ALA A 332 -35.40 9.14 -0.20
CA ALA A 332 -36.57 9.81 -0.76
C ALA A 332 -36.20 11.11 -1.52
N MET A 333 -35.27 11.89 -0.98
CA MET A 333 -34.76 13.09 -1.64
C MET A 333 -34.11 12.76 -2.98
N ILE A 334 -33.28 11.70 -3.07
CA ILE A 334 -32.65 11.27 -4.31
C ILE A 334 -33.71 10.93 -5.37
N VAL A 335 -34.71 10.16 -4.98
CA VAL A 335 -35.82 9.75 -5.87
C VAL A 335 -36.65 10.94 -6.31
N LEU A 336 -37.06 11.80 -5.37
CA LEU A 336 -37.91 12.95 -5.64
C LEU A 336 -37.22 13.98 -6.55
N ARG A 337 -35.94 14.27 -6.32
CA ARG A 337 -35.18 15.16 -7.21
C ARG A 337 -35.02 14.59 -8.62
N THR A 338 -34.86 13.27 -8.73
CA THR A 338 -34.79 12.65 -10.06
C THR A 338 -36.14 12.67 -10.75
N LEU A 339 -37.20 12.42 -10.02
CA LEU A 339 -38.56 12.55 -10.51
C LEU A 339 -38.82 13.99 -11.02
N ASN A 340 -38.53 15.01 -10.22
CA ASN A 340 -38.65 16.41 -10.56
C ASN A 340 -37.94 16.76 -11.89
N ARG A 341 -36.74 16.19 -12.06
CA ARG A 341 -35.97 16.36 -13.31
C ARG A 341 -36.60 15.65 -14.50
N THR A 342 -37.15 14.45 -14.28
CA THR A 342 -37.74 13.64 -15.33
C THR A 342 -39.04 14.29 -15.84
N ILE A 343 -39.85 14.84 -14.93
CA ILE A 343 -41.10 15.54 -15.30
C ILE A 343 -40.88 17.03 -15.65
N ASN A 344 -39.62 17.50 -15.69
CA ASN A 344 -39.29 18.92 -15.85
C ASN A 344 -40.08 19.82 -14.89
N ALA A 345 -40.12 19.46 -13.60
CA ALA A 345 -40.83 20.19 -12.56
C ALA A 345 -40.39 21.66 -12.48
N PRO A 346 -41.26 22.58 -12.06
CA PRO A 346 -40.85 23.95 -11.78
C PRO A 346 -39.67 24.03 -10.80
N GLN A 347 -38.69 24.91 -11.06
CA GLN A 347 -37.48 25.01 -10.26
C GLN A 347 -37.75 25.27 -8.77
N VAL A 348 -38.77 26.09 -8.50
CA VAL A 348 -39.22 26.40 -7.13
C VAL A 348 -39.58 25.15 -6.33
N VAL A 349 -40.16 24.12 -6.96
CA VAL A 349 -40.50 22.85 -6.30
C VAL A 349 -39.23 22.04 -5.99
N ASP A 350 -38.24 21.97 -6.89
CA ASP A 350 -36.96 21.26 -6.61
C ASP A 350 -36.18 21.99 -5.51
N GLU A 351 -36.23 23.32 -5.45
CA GLU A 351 -35.63 24.12 -4.39
C GLU A 351 -36.33 23.90 -3.05
N ALA A 352 -37.67 23.86 -3.03
CA ALA A 352 -38.43 23.55 -1.83
C ALA A 352 -38.15 22.18 -1.26
N VAL A 353 -38.03 21.17 -2.12
CA VAL A 353 -37.64 19.80 -1.72
C VAL A 353 -36.26 19.79 -1.07
N ARG A 354 -35.29 20.52 -1.61
CA ARG A 354 -33.95 20.65 -1.00
C ARG A 354 -33.97 21.34 0.34
N MET A 355 -34.72 22.44 0.45
CA MET A 355 -34.88 23.20 1.72
C MET A 355 -35.51 22.31 2.78
N LEU A 356 -36.66 21.71 2.49
CA LEU A 356 -37.35 20.82 3.42
C LEU A 356 -36.48 19.67 3.91
N PHE A 357 -35.77 19.01 2.99
CA PHE A 357 -34.84 17.95 3.35
C PHE A 357 -33.76 18.46 4.31
N ALA A 358 -33.12 19.59 4.01
CA ALA A 358 -32.05 20.14 4.84
C ALA A 358 -32.58 20.58 6.23
N VAL A 359 -33.78 21.19 6.30
CA VAL A 359 -34.43 21.54 7.56
C VAL A 359 -34.71 20.31 8.41
N VAL A 360 -35.34 19.28 7.82
CA VAL A 360 -35.71 18.09 8.58
C VAL A 360 -34.47 17.36 9.10
N ILE A 361 -33.38 17.26 8.29
CA ILE A 361 -32.13 16.67 8.76
C ILE A 361 -31.48 17.53 9.84
N ALA A 362 -31.49 18.88 9.73
CA ALA A 362 -30.97 19.75 10.76
C ALA A 362 -31.75 19.57 12.09
N VAL A 363 -33.08 19.51 12.02
CA VAL A 363 -33.94 19.27 13.21
C VAL A 363 -33.64 17.90 13.83
N LEU A 364 -33.49 16.84 13.02
CA LEU A 364 -33.11 15.51 13.52
C LEU A 364 -31.75 15.51 14.20
N LEU A 365 -30.76 16.23 13.64
CA LEU A 365 -29.45 16.39 14.25
C LEU A 365 -29.49 17.20 15.55
N VAL A 366 -30.23 18.28 15.57
CA VAL A 366 -30.46 19.09 16.80
C VAL A 366 -31.10 18.24 17.88
N HIS A 367 -32.15 17.51 17.54
CA HIS A 367 -32.82 16.60 18.48
C HIS A 367 -31.86 15.54 19.01
N LEU A 368 -30.99 15.01 18.12
CA LEU A 368 -29.94 14.08 18.49
C LEU A 368 -28.90 14.66 19.46
N LEU A 369 -28.58 15.96 19.35
CA LEU A 369 -27.56 16.64 20.16
C LEU A 369 -28.09 17.12 21.49
N ILE A 370 -29.38 17.49 21.56
CA ILE A 370 -30.04 18.03 22.77
C ILE A 370 -30.46 16.91 23.73
N ALA A 371 -31.14 15.86 23.21
CA ALA A 371 -31.70 14.79 24.05
C ALA A 371 -30.63 14.02 24.86
N ARG A 372 -29.35 14.07 24.47
CA ARG A 372 -28.24 13.50 25.23
C ARG A 372 -27.67 14.35 26.34
N ARG A 373 -28.20 15.54 26.56
CA ARG A 373 -27.70 16.45 27.59
C ARG A 373 -28.13 16.02 29.00
N ASP A 374 -29.29 15.41 29.07
CA ASP A 374 -29.94 15.13 30.37
C ASP A 374 -29.53 13.77 30.99
N GLU A 375 -28.99 12.82 30.18
CA GLU A 375 -28.63 11.48 30.64
C GLU A 375 -27.14 11.26 30.95
N ASN A 376 -26.24 12.19 30.62
CA ASN A 376 -24.81 11.95 30.64
C ASN A 376 -24.01 12.68 31.73
N GLU A 377 -24.65 13.22 32.79
CA GLU A 377 -23.90 13.82 33.90
C GLU A 377 -23.09 12.80 34.72
N GLU A 378 -23.46 11.52 34.70
CA GLU A 378 -22.84 10.46 35.50
C GLU A 378 -21.84 9.53 34.70
N ASP A 379 -21.81 9.61 33.38
CA ASP A 379 -20.98 8.66 32.58
C ASP A 379 -19.64 9.29 32.13
N GLU A 380 -18.54 8.94 32.83
CA GLU A 380 -17.17 9.40 32.54
C GLU A 380 -16.68 9.06 31.13
N GLN A 381 -17.25 8.05 30.47
CA GLN A 381 -16.91 7.69 29.09
C GLN A 381 -17.51 8.62 28.05
N ALA A 382 -18.64 9.28 28.35
CA ALA A 382 -19.28 10.28 27.50
C ALA A 382 -18.47 11.61 27.41
N LYS A 383 -17.64 11.87 28.41
CA LYS A 383 -16.74 13.06 28.45
C LYS A 383 -15.56 12.98 27.47
N ARG A 384 -15.32 11.83 26.82
CA ARG A 384 -14.09 11.61 26.05
C ARG A 384 -14.08 12.09 24.60
N ILE A 385 -15.19 12.60 24.03
CA ILE A 385 -15.18 13.05 22.61
C ILE A 385 -15.87 14.44 22.47
N PRO A 386 -15.33 15.50 23.08
CA PRO A 386 -15.91 16.84 22.92
C PRO A 386 -15.82 17.33 21.46
N GLY A 387 -14.82 16.88 20.68
CA GLY A 387 -14.61 17.26 19.30
C GLY A 387 -15.71 16.78 18.34
N VAL A 388 -16.25 15.59 18.51
CA VAL A 388 -17.31 15.07 17.62
C VAL A 388 -18.62 15.84 17.83
N ARG A 389 -18.94 16.19 19.08
CA ARG A 389 -20.12 16.99 19.40
C ARG A 389 -19.99 18.41 18.85
N LEU A 390 -18.82 19.02 18.99
CA LEU A 390 -18.54 20.34 18.40
C LEU A 390 -18.68 20.30 16.87
N LEU A 391 -18.12 19.27 16.22
CA LEU A 391 -18.23 19.08 14.78
C LEU A 391 -19.71 18.94 14.34
N ALA A 392 -20.50 18.16 15.07
CA ALA A 392 -21.91 17.98 14.77
C ALA A 392 -22.70 19.31 14.90
N TRP A 393 -22.42 20.12 15.94
CA TRP A 393 -23.01 21.45 16.09
C TRP A 393 -22.57 22.40 14.96
N LEU A 394 -21.30 22.35 14.54
CA LEU A 394 -20.80 23.09 13.38
C LEU A 394 -21.55 22.70 12.09
N VAL A 395 -21.78 21.42 11.85
CA VAL A 395 -22.55 20.95 10.69
C VAL A 395 -23.98 21.51 10.74
N VAL A 396 -24.65 21.44 11.89
CA VAL A 396 -26.00 22.01 12.07
C VAL A 396 -25.98 23.51 11.82
N ALA A 397 -25.02 24.23 12.39
CA ALA A 397 -24.90 25.69 12.21
C ALA A 397 -24.67 26.04 10.72
N CYS A 398 -23.77 25.30 10.03
CA CYS A 398 -23.52 25.49 8.60
C CYS A 398 -24.78 25.22 7.75
N ILE A 399 -25.54 24.16 8.04
CA ILE A 399 -26.80 23.88 7.34
C ILE A 399 -27.78 25.03 7.57
N SER A 400 -27.97 25.45 8.83
CA SER A 400 -28.93 26.50 9.18
C SER A 400 -28.56 27.85 8.57
N VAL A 401 -27.30 28.26 8.69
CA VAL A 401 -26.78 29.50 8.08
C VAL A 401 -26.94 29.48 6.57
N SER A 402 -26.63 28.34 5.91
CA SER A 402 -26.78 28.24 4.45
C SER A 402 -28.23 28.38 3.99
N LEU A 403 -29.19 27.83 4.72
CA LEU A 403 -30.61 27.95 4.42
C LEU A 403 -31.13 29.40 4.61
N LEU A 404 -30.68 30.06 5.69
CA LEU A 404 -31.04 31.46 5.96
C LEU A 404 -30.37 32.44 5.00
N ALA A 405 -29.15 32.14 4.53
CA ALA A 405 -28.43 32.95 3.54
C ALA A 405 -28.89 32.72 2.09
N GLY A 406 -29.85 31.82 1.86
CA GLY A 406 -30.35 31.50 0.52
C GLY A 406 -29.46 30.54 -0.28
N TYR A 407 -28.76 29.61 0.35
CA TYR A 407 -27.94 28.57 -0.29
C TYR A 407 -28.52 27.17 -0.04
N ALA A 408 -29.77 26.96 -0.42
CA ALA A 408 -30.51 25.71 -0.19
C ALA A 408 -29.80 24.46 -0.80
N SER A 409 -29.14 24.64 -1.93
CA SER A 409 -28.36 23.57 -2.57
C SER A 409 -27.19 23.13 -1.69
N PHE A 410 -26.46 24.07 -1.11
CA PHE A 410 -25.35 23.80 -0.19
C PHE A 410 -25.83 23.15 1.13
N GLY A 411 -26.89 23.70 1.73
CA GLY A 411 -27.48 23.13 2.93
C GLY A 411 -27.95 21.69 2.74
N SER A 412 -28.64 21.40 1.64
CA SER A 412 -29.10 20.03 1.32
C SER A 412 -27.96 19.09 1.01
N PHE A 413 -26.91 19.57 0.37
CA PHE A 413 -25.67 18.82 0.15
C PHE A 413 -25.03 18.42 1.46
N LEU A 414 -24.83 19.36 2.37
CA LEU A 414 -24.19 19.13 3.68
C LEU A 414 -25.03 18.17 4.54
N ALA A 415 -26.37 18.32 4.53
CA ALA A 415 -27.29 17.42 5.21
C ALA A 415 -27.19 15.97 4.68
N GLY A 416 -27.21 15.78 3.36
CA GLY A 416 -27.05 14.47 2.73
C GLY A 416 -25.69 13.86 3.04
N ARG A 417 -24.64 14.68 3.05
CA ARG A 417 -23.29 14.28 3.39
C ARG A 417 -23.19 13.76 4.82
N ALA A 418 -23.78 14.47 5.77
CA ALA A 418 -23.80 14.06 7.17
C ALA A 418 -24.44 12.66 7.33
N VAL A 419 -25.63 12.45 6.73
CA VAL A 419 -26.35 11.17 6.79
C VAL A 419 -25.52 10.03 6.18
N PHE A 420 -24.91 10.27 5.02
CA PHE A 420 -24.09 9.26 4.32
C PHE A 420 -22.84 8.92 5.12
N THR A 421 -22.12 9.93 5.63
CA THR A 421 -20.90 9.73 6.42
C THR A 421 -21.18 8.95 7.71
N VAL A 422 -22.27 9.26 8.43
CA VAL A 422 -22.67 8.50 9.63
C VAL A 422 -22.96 7.05 9.28
N SER A 423 -23.63 6.79 8.16
CA SER A 423 -23.92 5.44 7.69
C SER A 423 -22.65 4.66 7.33
N LEU A 424 -21.68 5.33 6.70
CA LEU A 424 -20.38 4.75 6.39
C LEU A 424 -19.54 4.46 7.65
N ILE A 425 -19.54 5.36 8.63
CA ILE A 425 -18.85 5.16 9.91
C ILE A 425 -19.44 3.95 10.65
N ALA A 426 -20.76 3.81 10.69
CA ALA A 426 -21.41 2.65 11.30
C ALA A 426 -21.06 1.35 10.55
N THR A 427 -20.98 1.40 9.23
CA THR A 427 -20.55 0.27 8.40
C THR A 427 -19.08 -0.09 8.65
N LEU A 428 -18.19 0.92 8.72
CA LEU A 428 -16.78 0.72 9.04
C LEU A 428 -16.63 0.06 10.41
N TYR A 429 -17.32 0.56 11.43
CA TYR A 429 -17.29 -0.01 12.77
C TYR A 429 -17.70 -1.50 12.77
N LEU A 430 -18.75 -1.85 12.04
CA LEU A 430 -19.17 -3.25 11.85
C LEU A 430 -18.06 -4.07 11.20
N LEU A 431 -17.46 -3.58 10.11
CA LEU A 431 -16.42 -4.30 9.38
C LEU A 431 -15.17 -4.53 10.23
N LEU A 432 -14.77 -3.55 11.03
CA LEU A 432 -13.65 -3.67 11.96
C LEU A 432 -13.91 -4.76 13.01
N ILE A 433 -15.09 -4.78 13.63
CA ILE A 433 -15.47 -5.81 14.63
C ILE A 433 -15.50 -7.20 13.99
N VAL A 434 -16.07 -7.31 12.78
CA VAL A 434 -16.12 -8.58 12.06
C VAL A 434 -14.72 -9.09 11.72
N THR A 435 -13.85 -8.20 11.26
CA THR A 435 -12.44 -8.53 10.96
C THR A 435 -11.76 -9.10 12.19
N ASP A 436 -11.88 -8.43 13.33
CA ASP A 436 -11.29 -8.91 14.59
C ASP A 436 -11.87 -10.26 15.03
N ALA A 437 -13.17 -10.40 14.95
CA ALA A 437 -13.83 -11.65 15.33
C ALA A 437 -13.39 -12.82 14.45
N VAL A 438 -13.26 -12.63 13.14
CA VAL A 438 -12.83 -13.65 12.18
C VAL A 438 -11.35 -13.99 12.39
N ILE A 439 -10.47 -12.99 12.46
CA ILE A 439 -9.03 -13.20 12.58
C ILE A 439 -8.69 -13.86 13.93
N ASN A 440 -9.29 -13.39 15.03
CA ASN A 440 -9.08 -14.01 16.33
C ASN A 440 -9.55 -15.46 16.38
N ARG A 441 -10.57 -15.84 15.62
CA ARG A 441 -11.02 -17.24 15.54
C ARG A 441 -10.13 -18.12 14.67
N THR A 442 -9.55 -17.56 13.60
CA THR A 442 -8.80 -18.33 12.60
C THR A 442 -7.31 -18.37 12.85
N LEU A 443 -6.73 -17.28 13.35
CA LEU A 443 -5.28 -17.08 13.44
C LEU A 443 -4.75 -16.85 14.87
N SER A 444 -5.63 -16.75 15.90
CA SER A 444 -5.17 -16.58 17.29
C SER A 444 -4.57 -17.87 17.85
N GLU A 445 -3.48 -17.73 18.62
CA GLU A 445 -2.83 -18.82 19.34
C GLU A 445 -3.80 -19.63 20.24
N SER A 446 -4.70 -18.93 20.91
CA SER A 446 -5.67 -19.52 21.83
C SER A 446 -6.82 -20.22 21.14
N SER A 447 -7.05 -19.97 19.84
CA SER A 447 -8.21 -20.48 19.12
C SER A 447 -8.01 -21.94 18.65
N PRO A 448 -9.08 -22.78 18.66
CA PRO A 448 -9.00 -24.13 18.10
C PRO A 448 -8.64 -24.14 16.61
N GLY A 449 -9.09 -23.11 15.86
CA GLY A 449 -8.78 -22.92 14.44
C GLY A 449 -7.30 -22.62 14.20
N GLY A 450 -6.75 -21.67 14.95
CA GLY A 450 -5.34 -21.30 14.87
C GLY A 450 -4.41 -22.45 15.21
N ARG A 451 -4.71 -23.22 16.23
CA ARG A 451 -3.91 -24.41 16.60
C ARG A 451 -3.94 -25.50 15.53
N LYS A 452 -5.09 -25.72 14.86
CA LYS A 452 -5.17 -26.66 13.72
C LYS A 452 -4.36 -26.17 12.53
N LEU A 453 -4.46 -24.89 12.20
CA LEU A 453 -3.75 -24.27 11.10
C LEU A 453 -2.23 -24.25 11.35
N ALA A 454 -1.80 -23.94 12.57
CA ALA A 454 -0.40 -23.96 12.98
C ALA A 454 0.22 -25.36 12.80
N ARG A 455 -0.50 -26.41 13.20
CA ARG A 455 -0.07 -27.81 13.00
C ARG A 455 0.00 -28.21 11.54
N GLN A 456 -0.96 -27.79 10.71
CA GLN A 456 -0.98 -28.12 9.28
C GLN A 456 0.14 -27.41 8.51
N LEU A 457 0.49 -26.19 8.88
CA LEU A 457 1.54 -25.39 8.22
C LEU A 457 2.94 -25.58 8.82
N GLY A 458 3.05 -26.31 9.96
CA GLY A 458 4.33 -26.48 10.65
C GLY A 458 4.90 -25.20 11.26
N ILE A 459 4.02 -24.19 11.51
CA ILE A 459 4.42 -22.87 12.01
C ILE A 459 4.17 -22.81 13.53
N GLU A 460 5.08 -22.19 14.25
CA GLU A 460 4.93 -21.96 15.68
C GLU A 460 3.68 -21.09 15.97
N PRO A 461 2.80 -21.48 16.94
CA PRO A 461 1.55 -20.76 17.21
C PRO A 461 1.72 -19.25 17.47
N ARG A 462 2.81 -18.85 18.11
CA ARG A 462 3.14 -17.46 18.39
C ARG A 462 3.36 -16.65 17.09
N ARG A 463 4.06 -17.22 16.11
CA ARG A 463 4.26 -16.58 14.80
C ARG A 463 2.96 -16.47 14.01
N LEU A 464 2.10 -17.48 14.10
CA LEU A 464 0.77 -17.44 13.50
C LEU A 464 -0.10 -16.33 14.12
N GLY A 465 -0.02 -16.12 15.43
CA GLY A 465 -0.68 -15.01 16.13
C GLY A 465 -0.20 -13.63 15.66
N LEU A 466 1.11 -13.47 15.42
CA LEU A 466 1.70 -12.26 14.83
C LEU A 466 1.16 -12.01 13.41
N PHE A 467 1.17 -13.04 12.54
CA PHE A 467 0.59 -12.93 11.20
C PHE A 467 -0.89 -12.53 11.25
N GLY A 468 -1.65 -13.08 12.20
CA GLY A 468 -3.05 -12.71 12.42
C GLY A 468 -3.21 -11.22 12.74
N LYS A 469 -2.38 -10.68 13.63
CA LYS A 469 -2.45 -9.26 14.02
C LYS A 469 -2.01 -8.33 12.89
N LEU A 470 -0.95 -8.67 12.15
CA LEU A 470 -0.52 -7.92 10.97
C LEU A 470 -1.61 -7.93 9.89
N THR A 471 -2.19 -9.10 9.61
CA THR A 471 -3.29 -9.22 8.64
C THR A 471 -4.52 -8.41 9.08
N SER A 472 -4.87 -8.43 10.39
CA SER A 472 -5.95 -7.60 10.94
C SER A 472 -5.68 -6.12 10.70
N GLY A 473 -4.46 -5.65 10.97
CA GLY A 473 -4.05 -4.26 10.76
C GLY A 473 -4.15 -3.83 9.31
N ILE A 474 -3.64 -4.66 8.38
CA ILE A 474 -3.70 -4.39 6.94
C ILE A 474 -5.15 -4.33 6.46
N VAL A 475 -6.00 -5.29 6.85
CA VAL A 475 -7.42 -5.32 6.47
C VAL A 475 -8.18 -4.14 7.06
N ARG A 476 -7.91 -3.77 8.31
CA ARG A 476 -8.49 -2.57 8.94
C ARG A 476 -8.08 -1.30 8.19
N ALA A 477 -6.79 -1.15 7.89
CA ALA A 477 -6.28 0.00 7.12
C ALA A 477 -6.93 0.07 5.74
N LEU A 478 -7.09 -1.06 5.05
CA LEU A 478 -7.78 -1.14 3.77
C LEU A 478 -9.24 -0.70 3.89
N PHE A 479 -9.99 -1.17 4.90
CA PHE A 479 -11.38 -0.75 5.11
C PHE A 479 -11.47 0.74 5.44
N VAL A 480 -10.59 1.27 6.29
CA VAL A 480 -10.53 2.71 6.58
C VAL A 480 -10.27 3.49 5.30
N LEU A 481 -9.31 3.06 4.48
CA LEU A 481 -8.95 3.72 3.23
C LEU A 481 -10.10 3.66 2.21
N VAL A 482 -10.76 2.51 2.04
CA VAL A 482 -11.91 2.35 1.15
C VAL A 482 -13.09 3.21 1.62
N ILE A 483 -13.41 3.22 2.92
CA ILE A 483 -14.49 4.03 3.46
C ILE A 483 -14.18 5.52 3.35
N LEU A 484 -12.93 5.90 3.59
CA LEU A 484 -12.47 7.28 3.40
C LEU A 484 -12.56 7.67 1.91
N ALA A 485 -12.13 6.81 1.01
CA ALA A 485 -12.27 7.00 -0.44
C ALA A 485 -13.74 7.11 -0.86
N LEU A 486 -14.65 6.28 -0.31
CA LEU A 486 -16.09 6.41 -0.53
C LEU A 486 -16.68 7.67 0.10
N ALA A 487 -16.18 8.05 1.27
CA ALA A 487 -16.57 9.30 1.92
C ALA A 487 -16.12 10.53 1.13
N ILE A 488 -14.98 10.48 0.44
CA ILE A 488 -14.42 11.57 -0.34
C ILE A 488 -14.74 11.39 -1.83
N GLY A 489 -14.53 10.20 -2.39
CA GLY A 489 -14.33 9.94 -3.82
C GLY A 489 -15.60 9.78 -4.68
N ARG A 490 -16.72 9.30 -4.14
CA ARG A 490 -17.98 9.25 -4.92
C ARG A 490 -18.57 10.64 -5.16
N TRP A 491 -17.94 11.63 -4.57
CA TRP A 491 -18.24 13.03 -4.63
C TRP A 491 -17.02 13.80 -5.16
N GLU A 492 -16.13 13.10 -5.85
CA GLU A 492 -14.87 13.63 -6.39
C GLU A 492 -15.03 15.00 -7.05
N VAL A 493 -16.12 15.15 -7.75
CA VAL A 493 -16.50 16.43 -8.34
C VAL A 493 -16.88 17.44 -7.26
N ALA A 494 -17.55 17.01 -6.18
CA ALA A 494 -18.13 17.90 -5.21
C ALA A 494 -17.21 18.34 -4.06
N ALA A 495 -16.39 17.43 -3.51
CA ALA A 495 -15.56 17.78 -2.38
C ALA A 495 -14.30 18.54 -2.82
N ALA A 496 -13.63 18.07 -3.88
CA ALA A 496 -12.50 18.79 -4.47
C ALA A 496 -12.95 20.15 -5.06
N ASP A 497 -14.10 20.18 -5.74
CA ASP A 497 -14.64 21.40 -6.33
C ASP A 497 -15.12 22.40 -5.26
N MET A 498 -15.65 21.93 -4.13
CA MET A 498 -15.98 22.80 -2.99
C MET A 498 -14.73 23.36 -2.31
N PHE A 499 -13.69 22.54 -2.13
CA PHE A 499 -12.43 23.03 -1.60
C PHE A 499 -11.79 24.07 -2.54
N GLU A 500 -11.88 23.87 -3.84
CA GLU A 500 -11.34 24.79 -4.84
C GLU A 500 -12.23 26.04 -5.01
N ALA A 501 -13.56 25.91 -4.92
CA ALA A 501 -14.47 27.04 -4.90
C ALA A 501 -14.32 27.87 -3.60
N ALA A 502 -14.16 27.22 -2.46
CA ALA A 502 -13.84 27.92 -1.20
C ALA A 502 -12.45 28.58 -1.26
N ARG A 503 -11.51 27.95 -1.94
CA ARG A 503 -10.18 28.49 -2.22
C ARG A 503 -10.22 29.68 -3.15
N ASN A 504 -11.09 29.69 -4.15
CA ASN A 504 -11.27 30.80 -5.10
C ASN A 504 -12.18 31.92 -4.56
N PHE A 505 -13.06 31.62 -3.59
CA PHE A 505 -13.94 32.60 -2.96
C PHE A 505 -13.25 33.43 -1.86
N SER A 506 -12.14 32.94 -1.32
CA SER A 506 -11.34 33.68 -0.35
C SER A 506 -10.32 34.53 -1.07
N PHE A 507 -10.30 35.83 -0.80
CA PHE A 507 -9.33 36.79 -1.28
C PHE A 507 -7.90 36.22 -1.16
N GLY A 508 -7.36 35.73 -2.27
CA GLY A 508 -6.00 35.22 -2.32
C GLY A 508 -4.99 36.37 -2.31
N ILE A 509 -4.09 36.37 -1.34
CA ILE A 509 -2.94 37.28 -1.35
C ILE A 509 -1.88 36.63 -2.26
N ARG A 510 -1.59 37.24 -3.40
CA ARG A 510 -0.46 36.84 -4.26
C ARG A 510 0.84 37.38 -3.68
N ILE A 511 1.73 36.48 -3.27
CA ILE A 511 3.09 36.80 -2.85
C ILE A 511 4.02 36.12 -3.86
N GLY A 512 4.47 36.87 -4.87
CA GLY A 512 5.25 36.32 -5.99
C GLY A 512 4.44 35.27 -6.79
N ASP A 513 5.00 34.12 -7.02
CA ASP A 513 4.36 32.97 -7.70
C ASP A 513 3.35 32.21 -6.82
N PHE A 514 3.23 32.54 -5.53
CA PHE A 514 2.38 31.84 -4.59
C PHE A 514 1.04 32.54 -4.42
N ASN A 515 -0.06 31.82 -4.63
CA ASN A 515 -1.41 32.28 -4.39
C ASN A 515 -1.94 31.65 -3.10
N ILE A 516 -1.65 32.27 -1.96
CA ILE A 516 -2.10 31.76 -0.66
C ILE A 516 -3.54 32.25 -0.41
N SER A 517 -4.50 31.37 -0.56
CA SER A 517 -5.89 31.63 -0.18
C SER A 517 -6.19 31.10 1.23
N PHE A 518 -7.12 31.75 1.93
CA PHE A 518 -7.56 31.30 3.25
C PHE A 518 -8.09 29.86 3.24
N GLY A 519 -8.75 29.45 2.14
CA GLY A 519 -9.19 28.07 1.93
C GLY A 519 -8.05 27.08 1.77
N ALA A 520 -6.94 27.48 1.12
CA ALA A 520 -5.75 26.63 1.01
C ALA A 520 -5.09 26.39 2.37
N VAL A 521 -5.07 27.41 3.24
CA VAL A 521 -4.54 27.27 4.62
C VAL A 521 -5.41 26.33 5.45
N ILE A 522 -6.74 26.46 5.38
CA ILE A 522 -7.66 25.52 6.07
C ILE A 522 -7.53 24.12 5.51
N GLY A 523 -7.44 23.96 4.19
CA GLY A 523 -7.24 22.67 3.53
C GLY A 523 -5.92 22.02 3.96
N ALA A 524 -4.83 22.74 3.92
CA ALA A 524 -3.52 22.29 4.37
C ALA A 524 -3.54 21.86 5.85
N ALA A 525 -4.15 22.67 6.73
CA ALA A 525 -4.29 22.34 8.14
C ALA A 525 -5.16 21.06 8.33
N PHE A 526 -6.25 20.92 7.58
CA PHE A 526 -7.12 19.75 7.63
C PHE A 526 -6.36 18.49 7.23
N PHE A 527 -5.71 18.48 6.05
CA PHE A 527 -4.97 17.31 5.59
C PHE A 527 -3.77 16.98 6.50
N PHE A 528 -3.08 18.00 7.00
CA PHE A 528 -2.01 17.83 7.98
C PHE A 528 -2.52 17.09 9.24
N LEU A 529 -3.62 17.56 9.84
CA LEU A 529 -4.21 16.95 11.02
C LEU A 529 -4.71 15.51 10.76
N VAL A 530 -5.30 15.27 9.59
CA VAL A 530 -5.76 13.93 9.19
C VAL A 530 -4.57 12.96 9.08
N VAL A 531 -3.50 13.35 8.41
CA VAL A 531 -2.31 12.48 8.23
C VAL A 531 -1.58 12.26 9.55
N VAL A 532 -1.42 13.29 10.38
CA VAL A 532 -0.84 13.16 11.73
C VAL A 532 -1.73 12.26 12.61
N GLY A 533 -3.04 12.43 12.54
CA GLY A 533 -4.00 11.57 13.25
C GLY A 533 -3.89 10.11 12.83
N LEU A 534 -3.82 9.84 11.52
CA LEU A 534 -3.63 8.49 10.96
C LEU A 534 -2.28 7.90 11.40
N THR A 535 -1.21 8.69 11.35
CA THR A 535 0.12 8.28 11.82
C THR A 535 0.10 7.88 13.29
N ARG A 536 -0.53 8.69 14.15
CA ARG A 536 -0.68 8.38 15.59
C ARG A 536 -1.51 7.11 15.82
N LEU A 537 -2.50 6.88 14.97
CA LEU A 537 -3.35 5.69 15.06
C LEU A 537 -2.55 4.43 14.69
N ILE A 538 -1.73 4.51 13.65
CA ILE A 538 -0.81 3.43 13.25
C ILE A 538 0.27 3.20 14.33
N GLN A 539 0.86 4.26 14.89
CA GLN A 539 1.83 4.16 15.99
C GLN A 539 1.22 3.44 17.20
N ARG A 540 0.03 3.85 17.66
CA ARG A 540 -0.67 3.21 18.78
C ARG A 540 -0.99 1.75 18.50
N TRP A 541 -1.47 1.45 17.30
CA TRP A 541 -1.74 0.07 16.90
C TRP A 541 -0.46 -0.78 16.91
N LEU A 542 0.64 -0.25 16.37
CA LEU A 542 1.93 -0.92 16.37
C LEU A 542 2.44 -1.18 17.80
N GLU A 543 2.38 -0.16 18.66
CA GLU A 543 2.83 -0.21 20.05
C GLU A 543 1.99 -1.15 20.90
N THR A 544 0.67 -1.12 20.78
CA THR A 544 -0.24 -1.89 21.65
C THR A 544 -0.52 -3.31 21.17
N GLU A 545 -0.56 -3.53 19.85
CA GLU A 545 -1.01 -4.80 19.26
C GLU A 545 0.11 -5.63 18.65
N VAL A 546 1.13 -5.01 18.05
CA VAL A 546 2.18 -5.72 17.33
C VAL A 546 3.43 -5.91 18.19
N MET A 547 3.96 -4.82 18.75
CA MET A 547 5.24 -4.84 19.49
C MET A 547 5.27 -5.80 20.70
N PRO A 548 4.20 -5.92 21.52
CA PRO A 548 4.22 -6.83 22.68
C PRO A 548 4.35 -8.31 22.31
N HIS A 549 4.05 -8.67 21.03
CA HIS A 549 4.12 -10.05 20.52
C HIS A 549 5.42 -10.35 19.77
N THR A 550 6.29 -9.36 19.64
CA THR A 550 7.63 -9.52 19.05
C THR A 550 8.64 -9.86 20.14
N ALA A 551 9.73 -10.52 19.76
CA ALA A 551 10.88 -10.74 20.65
C ALA A 551 11.91 -9.59 20.58
N ILE A 552 11.46 -8.41 20.12
CA ILE A 552 12.30 -7.22 19.96
C ILE A 552 12.49 -6.55 21.31
N GLU A 553 13.70 -6.10 21.58
CA GLU A 553 14.04 -5.37 22.82
C GLU A 553 13.22 -4.06 22.93
N PRO A 554 12.73 -3.69 24.13
CA PRO A 554 11.87 -2.52 24.33
C PRO A 554 12.46 -1.20 23.82
N SER A 555 13.76 -1.01 23.90
CA SER A 555 14.47 0.17 23.37
C SER A 555 14.34 0.29 21.84
N LEU A 556 14.44 -0.83 21.15
CA LEU A 556 14.30 -0.89 19.70
C LEU A 556 12.84 -0.74 19.27
N GLN A 557 11.88 -1.29 20.05
CA GLN A 557 10.46 -1.10 19.81
C GLN A 557 10.07 0.39 19.81
N LEU A 558 10.54 1.12 20.84
CA LEU A 558 10.31 2.56 20.95
C LEU A 558 10.92 3.34 19.77
N SER A 559 12.13 2.95 19.36
CA SER A 559 12.81 3.57 18.22
C SER A 559 12.03 3.41 16.90
N ILE A 560 11.51 2.20 16.64
CA ILE A 560 10.70 1.91 15.43
C ILE A 560 9.43 2.77 15.41
N VAL A 561 8.69 2.84 16.52
CA VAL A 561 7.47 3.64 16.64
C VAL A 561 7.77 5.13 16.46
N THR A 562 8.89 5.61 17.01
CA THR A 562 9.32 7.00 16.88
C THR A 562 9.70 7.36 15.46
N ILE A 563 10.49 6.51 14.78
CA ILE A 563 10.86 6.71 13.36
C ILE A 563 9.61 6.75 12.47
N LEU A 564 8.64 5.85 12.69
CA LEU A 564 7.37 5.87 11.98
C LEU A 564 6.63 7.20 12.17
N GLY A 565 6.69 7.76 13.37
CA GLY A 565 6.13 9.07 13.67
C GLY A 565 6.79 10.20 12.87
N TYR A 566 8.12 10.20 12.77
CA TYR A 566 8.85 11.18 11.99
C TYR A 566 8.52 11.08 10.49
N VAL A 567 8.49 9.87 9.95
CA VAL A 567 8.11 9.64 8.54
C VAL A 567 6.70 10.14 8.27
N GLY A 568 5.73 9.79 9.11
CA GLY A 568 4.35 10.24 8.97
C GLY A 568 4.20 11.77 9.10
N PHE A 569 4.98 12.40 9.98
CA PHE A 569 5.02 13.86 10.12
C PHE A 569 5.57 14.55 8.87
N ILE A 570 6.66 14.02 8.29
CA ILE A 570 7.22 14.53 7.04
C ILE A 570 6.22 14.42 5.91
N ILE A 571 5.54 13.28 5.77
CA ILE A 571 4.48 13.07 4.78
C ILE A 571 3.34 14.09 4.98
N ALA A 572 2.94 14.35 6.23
CA ALA A 572 1.92 15.33 6.55
C ALA A 572 2.32 16.74 6.10
N ILE A 573 3.59 17.13 6.32
CA ILE A 573 4.13 18.42 5.86
C ILE A 573 4.10 18.49 4.33
N VAL A 574 4.58 17.48 3.62
CA VAL A 574 4.63 17.47 2.16
C VAL A 574 3.24 17.63 1.54
N ILE A 575 2.24 16.91 2.09
CA ILE A 575 0.85 17.02 1.64
C ILE A 575 0.30 18.43 1.94
N ALA A 576 0.55 18.96 3.13
CA ALA A 576 0.11 20.29 3.50
C ALA A 576 0.73 21.40 2.63
N LEU A 577 2.01 21.28 2.29
CA LEU A 577 2.70 22.21 1.39
C LEU A 577 2.14 22.13 -0.04
N GLY A 578 1.79 20.93 -0.52
CA GLY A 578 1.11 20.74 -1.81
C GLY A 578 -0.24 21.46 -1.86
N GLU A 579 -1.03 21.38 -0.77
CA GLU A 579 -2.31 22.09 -0.64
C GLU A 579 -2.15 23.63 -0.59
N LEU A 580 -1.02 24.11 -0.07
CA LEU A 580 -0.66 25.54 -0.09
C LEU A 580 -0.23 26.03 -1.49
N GLY A 581 -0.17 25.14 -2.50
CA GLY A 581 0.19 25.48 -3.87
C GLY A 581 1.69 25.42 -4.15
N ILE A 582 2.48 24.83 -3.26
CA ILE A 582 3.89 24.56 -3.52
C ILE A 582 3.99 23.38 -4.48
N ASP A 583 4.68 23.58 -5.60
CA ASP A 583 4.85 22.56 -6.63
C ASP A 583 5.53 21.31 -6.05
N PRO A 584 4.88 20.14 -6.13
CA PRO A 584 5.46 18.87 -5.66
C PRO A 584 6.80 18.55 -6.31
N GLN A 585 7.07 19.03 -7.54
CA GLN A 585 8.34 18.81 -8.23
C GLN A 585 9.49 19.54 -7.53
N LYS A 586 9.25 20.75 -7.02
CA LYS A 586 10.25 21.52 -6.26
C LYS A 586 10.55 20.83 -4.93
N ILE A 587 9.52 20.29 -4.26
CA ILE A 587 9.69 19.51 -3.02
C ILE A 587 10.47 18.23 -3.31
N ALA A 588 10.13 17.52 -4.39
CA ALA A 588 10.82 16.29 -4.80
C ALA A 588 12.31 16.54 -5.13
N LEU A 589 12.65 17.67 -5.73
CA LEU A 589 14.04 18.06 -6.00
C LEU A 589 14.83 18.21 -4.70
N VAL A 590 14.29 18.95 -3.73
CA VAL A 590 14.93 19.16 -2.42
C VAL A 590 15.02 17.82 -1.65
N ALA A 591 13.93 17.05 -1.65
CA ALA A 591 13.90 15.72 -1.01
C ALA A 591 14.91 14.76 -1.68
N GLY A 592 15.09 14.85 -3.01
CA GLY A 592 16.09 14.09 -3.75
C GLY A 592 17.51 14.42 -3.29
N ALA A 593 17.86 15.71 -3.23
CA ALA A 593 19.17 16.16 -2.75
C ALA A 593 19.42 15.74 -1.28
N LEU A 594 18.41 15.88 -0.42
CA LEU A 594 18.48 15.45 0.98
C LEU A 594 18.65 13.93 1.10
N SER A 595 17.91 13.17 0.26
CA SER A 595 17.98 11.70 0.24
C SER A 595 19.36 11.20 -0.14
N VAL A 596 20.07 11.88 -1.07
CA VAL A 596 21.47 11.56 -1.41
C VAL A 596 22.37 11.79 -0.21
N GLY A 597 22.22 12.93 0.49
CA GLY A 597 22.98 13.22 1.71
C GLY A 597 22.74 12.20 2.83
N ILE A 598 21.47 11.84 3.07
CA ILE A 598 21.09 10.81 4.03
C ILE A 598 21.64 9.44 3.58
N GLY A 599 21.59 9.13 2.28
CA GLY A 599 22.15 7.90 1.72
C GLY A 599 23.63 7.73 2.01
N PHE A 600 24.44 8.78 1.80
CA PHE A 600 25.85 8.78 2.17
C PHE A 600 26.07 8.65 3.69
N GLY A 601 25.24 9.31 4.50
CA GLY A 601 25.31 9.19 5.95
C GLY A 601 24.95 7.78 6.47
N LEU A 602 24.08 7.06 5.77
CA LEU A 602 23.65 5.70 6.12
C LEU A 602 24.47 4.59 5.44
N GLN A 603 25.35 4.93 4.50
CA GLN A 603 26.11 3.97 3.67
C GLN A 603 26.83 2.91 4.52
N SER A 604 27.52 3.34 5.57
CA SER A 604 28.23 2.42 6.48
C SER A 604 27.27 1.46 7.20
N ILE A 605 26.11 1.94 7.64
CA ILE A 605 25.10 1.15 8.35
C ILE A 605 24.53 0.08 7.42
N VAL A 606 24.16 0.50 6.21
CA VAL A 606 23.61 -0.41 5.18
C VAL A 606 24.65 -1.44 4.76
N SER A 607 25.92 -1.02 4.54
CA SER A 607 27.02 -1.93 4.19
C SER A 607 27.21 -2.99 5.27
N ASN A 608 27.24 -2.61 6.54
CA ASN A 608 27.40 -3.56 7.66
C ASN A 608 26.19 -4.50 7.80
N PHE A 609 24.98 -4.01 7.56
CA PHE A 609 23.77 -4.82 7.58
C PHE A 609 23.76 -5.88 6.46
N VAL A 610 24.05 -5.47 5.23
CA VAL A 610 24.11 -6.37 4.06
C VAL A 610 25.23 -7.39 4.26
N SER A 611 26.41 -6.95 4.71
CA SER A 611 27.52 -7.86 5.05
C SER A 611 27.14 -8.87 6.13
N GLY A 612 26.37 -8.43 7.14
CA GLY A 612 25.85 -9.34 8.18
C GLY A 612 24.92 -10.41 7.62
N LEU A 613 24.05 -10.06 6.67
CA LEU A 613 23.18 -11.01 5.96
C LEU A 613 24.00 -12.01 5.13
N ILE A 614 25.02 -11.53 4.42
CA ILE A 614 25.93 -12.40 3.63
C ILE A 614 26.65 -13.37 4.55
N LEU A 615 27.23 -12.90 5.68
CA LEU A 615 27.89 -13.76 6.66
C LEU A 615 26.97 -14.85 7.20
N LEU A 616 25.69 -14.55 7.45
CA LEU A 616 24.71 -15.53 7.91
C LEU A 616 24.25 -16.50 6.83
N ALA A 617 24.20 -16.05 5.57
CA ALA A 617 23.79 -16.86 4.41
C ALA A 617 24.92 -17.79 3.95
N GLU A 618 26.11 -17.26 3.63
CA GLU A 618 27.24 -17.98 3.08
C GLU A 618 28.09 -18.67 4.15
N ARG A 619 28.06 -18.14 5.37
CA ARG A 619 28.78 -18.68 6.56
C ARG A 619 30.28 -18.91 6.35
N PRO A 620 31.03 -17.94 5.82
CA PRO A 620 32.48 -18.04 5.69
C PRO A 620 33.16 -18.10 7.08
N ILE A 621 32.50 -17.60 8.11
CA ILE A 621 32.85 -17.74 9.53
C ILE A 621 31.62 -18.23 10.31
N ARG A 622 31.84 -19.01 11.34
CA ARG A 622 30.78 -19.56 12.21
C ARG A 622 31.10 -19.22 13.67
N VAL A 623 30.06 -19.21 14.50
CA VAL A 623 30.25 -19.10 15.95
C VAL A 623 31.09 -20.29 16.44
N GLY A 624 32.17 -20.01 17.15
CA GLY A 624 33.15 -20.98 17.57
C GLY A 624 34.41 -21.09 16.72
N ASP A 625 34.41 -20.52 15.48
CA ASP A 625 35.61 -20.49 14.64
C ASP A 625 36.70 -19.62 15.25
N GLN A 626 37.96 -20.08 15.15
CA GLN A 626 39.13 -19.28 15.43
C GLN A 626 39.54 -18.51 14.20
N ILE A 627 39.50 -17.19 14.30
CA ILE A 627 39.84 -16.29 13.18
C ILE A 627 40.88 -15.25 13.55
N LEU A 628 41.59 -14.79 12.54
CA LEU A 628 42.49 -13.63 12.63
C LEU A 628 42.00 -12.57 11.67
N VAL A 629 41.73 -11.39 12.21
CA VAL A 629 41.31 -10.22 11.45
C VAL A 629 41.98 -8.98 11.94
N LYS A 630 42.62 -8.21 11.04
CA LYS A 630 43.40 -6.99 11.41
C LYS A 630 44.44 -7.16 12.52
N GLY A 631 45.00 -8.36 12.68
CA GLY A 631 45.99 -8.64 13.71
C GLY A 631 45.40 -9.17 15.02
N GLU A 632 44.08 -9.11 15.20
CA GLU A 632 43.38 -9.64 16.36
C GLU A 632 42.99 -11.09 16.12
N GLU A 633 43.45 -12.00 16.98
CA GLU A 633 43.15 -13.43 16.90
C GLU A 633 42.25 -13.85 18.08
N GLY A 634 41.18 -14.60 17.75
CA GLY A 634 40.24 -15.05 18.76
C GLY A 634 39.13 -15.92 18.20
N PHE A 635 38.20 -16.29 19.09
CA PHE A 635 37.04 -17.10 18.75
C PHE A 635 35.82 -16.25 18.48
N VAL A 636 35.08 -16.53 17.39
CA VAL A 636 33.80 -15.89 17.08
C VAL A 636 32.79 -16.27 18.16
N ARG A 637 32.34 -15.31 18.96
CA ARG A 637 31.33 -15.51 20.00
C ARG A 637 29.91 -15.33 19.44
N ARG A 638 29.70 -14.28 18.66
CA ARG A 638 28.39 -13.96 18.10
C ARG A 638 28.52 -13.16 16.82
N VAL A 639 27.72 -13.54 15.83
CA VAL A 639 27.50 -12.75 14.61
C VAL A 639 26.18 -12.00 14.79
N SER A 640 26.25 -10.67 14.94
CA SER A 640 25.07 -9.79 15.05
C SER A 640 24.78 -9.10 13.73
N VAL A 641 23.69 -8.35 13.67
CA VAL A 641 23.21 -7.69 12.44
C VAL A 641 24.24 -6.76 11.79
N ARG A 642 25.04 -6.05 12.57
CA ARG A 642 26.01 -5.05 12.06
C ARG A 642 27.46 -5.34 12.40
N ALA A 643 27.71 -6.18 13.37
CA ALA A 643 29.05 -6.45 13.87
C ALA A 643 29.15 -7.87 14.40
N THR A 644 30.34 -8.44 14.30
CA THR A 644 30.67 -9.75 14.85
C THR A 644 31.58 -9.54 16.10
N GLU A 645 31.27 -10.27 17.14
CA GLU A 645 32.03 -10.26 18.42
C GLU A 645 33.01 -11.42 18.42
N ILE A 646 34.28 -11.08 18.64
CA ILE A 646 35.42 -12.02 18.74
C ILE A 646 35.96 -11.95 20.12
N GLU A 647 36.08 -13.07 20.81
CA GLU A 647 36.78 -13.17 22.11
C GLU A 647 38.23 -13.54 21.85
N THR A 648 39.17 -12.65 22.21
CA THR A 648 40.59 -12.89 22.10
C THR A 648 41.08 -13.89 23.15
N PHE A 649 42.31 -14.38 22.99
CA PHE A 649 42.94 -15.26 24.00
C PHE A 649 43.12 -14.58 25.35
N ASP A 650 43.26 -13.25 25.35
CA ASP A 650 43.35 -12.42 26.59
C ASP A 650 41.99 -12.12 27.23
N LYS A 651 40.91 -12.80 26.70
CA LYS A 651 39.54 -12.63 27.17
C LYS A 651 38.93 -11.25 26.90
N ALA A 652 39.49 -10.48 25.99
CA ALA A 652 38.90 -9.24 25.54
C ALA A 652 37.86 -9.51 24.44
N SER A 653 36.75 -8.73 24.43
CA SER A 653 35.76 -8.74 23.35
C SER A 653 36.14 -7.69 22.32
N VAL A 654 36.48 -8.13 21.10
CA VAL A 654 36.74 -7.28 19.96
C VAL A 654 35.48 -7.26 19.09
N ILE A 655 34.94 -6.07 18.85
CA ILE A 655 33.74 -5.86 18.02
C ILE A 655 34.15 -5.42 16.61
N VAL A 656 34.06 -6.33 15.65
CA VAL A 656 34.44 -6.08 14.24
C VAL A 656 33.21 -5.79 13.41
N PRO A 657 33.14 -4.64 12.68
CA PRO A 657 32.07 -4.38 11.71
C PRO A 657 31.97 -5.48 10.67
N ASN A 658 30.75 -5.93 10.34
CA ASN A 658 30.56 -7.06 9.39
C ASN A 658 31.11 -6.75 8.01
N SER A 659 31.09 -5.50 7.55
CA SER A 659 31.66 -5.09 6.28
C SER A 659 33.17 -5.40 6.18
N GLU A 660 33.91 -5.32 7.28
CA GLU A 660 35.33 -5.65 7.29
C GLU A 660 35.61 -7.14 7.13
N LEU A 661 34.70 -7.98 7.64
CA LEU A 661 34.82 -9.44 7.50
C LEU A 661 34.49 -9.93 6.07
N ILE A 662 33.74 -9.14 5.30
CA ILE A 662 33.40 -9.46 3.89
C ILE A 662 34.40 -8.84 2.92
N THR A 663 34.82 -7.59 3.15
CA THR A 663 35.72 -6.87 2.22
C THR A 663 37.18 -7.06 2.55
N GLY A 664 37.51 -7.38 3.81
CA GLY A 664 38.88 -7.59 4.28
C GLY A 664 39.33 -9.04 4.17
N VAL A 665 40.65 -9.24 4.37
CA VAL A 665 41.22 -10.60 4.45
C VAL A 665 41.00 -11.15 5.84
N VAL A 666 40.21 -12.20 5.94
CA VAL A 666 39.98 -12.97 7.17
C VAL A 666 40.66 -14.32 7.06
N LYS A 667 41.54 -14.63 8.02
CA LYS A 667 42.16 -15.94 8.11
C LYS A 667 41.40 -16.80 9.10
N ASN A 668 40.68 -17.78 8.59
CA ASN A 668 39.92 -18.72 9.42
C ASN A 668 40.72 -20.03 9.57
N TRP A 669 41.09 -20.31 10.79
CA TRP A 669 41.93 -21.50 11.08
C TRP A 669 41.13 -22.79 11.22
N THR A 670 39.85 -22.70 11.45
CA THR A 670 38.97 -23.85 11.79
C THR A 670 37.88 -24.09 10.77
N HIS A 671 37.83 -23.34 9.67
CA HIS A 671 36.75 -23.41 8.67
C HIS A 671 36.62 -24.79 8.02
N ALA A 672 37.73 -25.37 7.53
CA ALA A 672 37.72 -26.65 6.85
C ALA A 672 38.00 -27.83 7.80
N ASN A 673 38.87 -27.65 8.75
CA ASN A 673 39.27 -28.66 9.74
C ASN A 673 39.92 -27.97 10.94
N MET A 674 40.17 -28.71 12.04
CA MET A 674 40.84 -28.22 13.23
C MET A 674 42.35 -28.46 13.26
N LEU A 675 42.94 -28.81 12.12
CA LEU A 675 44.37 -29.16 12.04
C LEU A 675 45.23 -27.93 12.29
N GLY A 676 46.18 -28.07 13.20
CA GLY A 676 47.20 -27.06 13.48
C GLY A 676 48.57 -27.43 12.90
N ARG A 677 49.23 -26.46 12.25
CA ARG A 677 50.63 -26.63 11.88
C ARG A 677 51.53 -26.07 13.00
N VAL A 678 52.42 -26.92 13.47
CA VAL A 678 53.48 -26.55 14.39
C VAL A 678 54.78 -26.35 13.64
N ASN A 679 55.42 -25.20 13.88
CA ASN A 679 56.77 -24.92 13.37
C ASN A 679 57.70 -24.69 14.56
N ILE A 680 58.80 -25.43 14.57
CA ILE A 680 59.84 -25.31 15.59
C ILE A 680 61.17 -25.06 14.89
N LYS A 681 61.84 -24.00 15.25
CA LYS A 681 63.20 -23.69 14.78
C LYS A 681 64.20 -24.14 15.84
N VAL A 682 65.19 -24.86 15.41
CA VAL A 682 66.29 -25.37 16.30
C VAL A 682 67.60 -24.99 15.67
N GLY A 683 68.52 -24.40 16.45
CA GLY A 683 69.89 -24.07 16.01
C GLY A 683 70.93 -24.94 16.72
N THR A 684 71.89 -25.45 16.00
CA THR A 684 73.02 -26.20 16.57
C THR A 684 74.37 -25.62 16.08
N GLY A 685 75.44 -25.88 16.84
CA GLY A 685 76.79 -25.55 16.38
C GLY A 685 77.19 -26.29 15.10
N TYR A 686 78.22 -25.82 14.43
CA TYR A 686 78.82 -26.44 13.24
C TYR A 686 79.54 -27.76 13.50
N ASP A 687 79.78 -28.07 14.74
CA ASP A 687 80.43 -29.31 15.18
C ASP A 687 79.47 -30.51 15.18
N ALA A 688 78.17 -30.23 15.12
CA ALA A 688 77.13 -31.25 15.10
C ALA A 688 76.94 -31.80 13.67
N ASP A 689 76.92 -33.14 13.54
CA ASP A 689 76.57 -33.76 12.27
C ASP A 689 75.10 -33.53 11.90
N PRO A 690 74.86 -32.88 10.74
CA PRO A 690 73.50 -32.52 10.35
C PRO A 690 72.55 -33.70 10.15
N GLU A 691 73.03 -34.85 9.68
CA GLU A 691 72.25 -36.05 9.44
C GLU A 691 71.76 -36.64 10.75
N THR A 692 72.66 -36.76 11.70
CA THR A 692 72.34 -37.19 13.09
C THR A 692 71.35 -36.25 13.77
N VAL A 693 71.52 -34.95 13.59
CA VAL A 693 70.58 -33.94 14.15
C VAL A 693 69.20 -34.14 13.54
N ILE A 694 69.08 -34.29 12.20
CA ILE A 694 67.80 -34.51 11.51
C ILE A 694 67.12 -35.79 12.01
N GLU A 695 67.84 -36.86 12.22
CA GLU A 695 67.31 -38.13 12.72
C GLU A 695 66.76 -37.99 14.14
N ILE A 696 67.50 -37.40 15.05
CA ILE A 696 67.04 -37.13 16.43
C ILE A 696 65.79 -36.24 16.43
N LEU A 697 65.77 -35.20 15.61
CA LEU A 697 64.64 -34.30 15.52
C LEU A 697 63.40 -35.01 14.96
N LYS A 698 63.53 -35.86 13.94
CA LYS A 698 62.45 -36.70 13.41
C LYS A 698 61.89 -37.66 14.47
N GLU A 699 62.74 -38.32 15.20
CA GLU A 699 62.30 -39.20 16.29
C GLU A 699 61.56 -38.47 17.39
N CYS A 700 62.07 -37.29 17.86
CA CYS A 700 61.38 -36.49 18.85
C CYS A 700 59.97 -36.12 18.46
N VAL A 701 59.75 -35.84 17.16
CA VAL A 701 58.41 -35.47 16.67
C VAL A 701 57.55 -36.71 16.46
N ALA A 702 58.10 -37.81 15.93
CA ALA A 702 57.36 -39.04 15.62
C ALA A 702 56.85 -39.75 16.90
N GLU A 703 57.58 -39.64 18.01
CA GLU A 703 57.19 -40.24 19.28
C GLU A 703 56.11 -39.45 20.03
N ASN A 704 55.91 -38.18 19.70
CA ASN A 704 54.88 -37.41 20.37
C ASN A 704 53.48 -37.83 19.93
N PRO A 705 52.64 -38.37 20.85
CA PRO A 705 51.31 -38.89 20.51
C PRO A 705 50.35 -37.81 20.03
N GLY A 706 50.66 -36.55 20.25
CA GLY A 706 49.85 -35.40 19.77
C GLY A 706 50.12 -35.00 18.30
N VAL A 707 51.09 -35.63 17.61
CA VAL A 707 51.44 -35.33 16.23
C VAL A 707 50.81 -36.34 15.28
N LEU A 708 50.26 -35.86 14.17
CA LEU A 708 49.69 -36.72 13.13
C LEU A 708 50.79 -37.43 12.37
N LYS A 709 50.60 -38.73 12.12
CA LYS A 709 51.51 -39.57 11.30
C LYS A 709 51.38 -39.31 9.79
N GLN A 710 50.26 -38.80 9.39
CA GLN A 710 50.00 -38.42 7.95
C GLN A 710 49.37 -37.02 7.95
N PRO A 711 49.95 -36.07 7.19
CA PRO A 711 51.25 -36.16 6.51
C PRO A 711 52.41 -36.32 7.48
N PRO A 712 53.49 -37.01 7.07
CA PRO A 712 54.66 -37.24 7.96
C PRO A 712 55.32 -35.92 8.37
N PRO A 713 55.86 -35.83 9.61
CA PRO A 713 56.62 -34.67 10.01
C PRO A 713 57.85 -34.47 9.11
N SER A 714 58.15 -33.20 8.81
CA SER A 714 59.28 -32.82 7.97
C SER A 714 60.30 -32.05 8.80
N VAL A 715 61.56 -32.47 8.70
CA VAL A 715 62.70 -31.80 9.28
C VAL A 715 63.66 -31.44 8.17
N MET A 716 64.03 -30.17 8.07
CA MET A 716 64.92 -29.66 7.03
C MET A 716 65.95 -28.71 7.61
N LEU A 717 67.22 -28.83 7.15
CA LEU A 717 68.21 -27.79 7.36
C LEU A 717 67.88 -26.61 6.44
N THR A 718 67.65 -25.43 6.99
CA THR A 718 67.11 -24.27 6.25
C THR A 718 68.12 -23.15 6.08
N GLU A 719 69.07 -23.00 6.96
CA GLU A 719 70.00 -21.86 6.90
C GLU A 719 71.36 -22.19 7.54
N PHE A 720 72.42 -21.65 6.92
CA PHE A 720 73.81 -21.65 7.39
C PHE A 720 74.14 -20.20 7.85
N GLY A 721 73.80 -19.85 9.11
CA GLY A 721 74.07 -18.56 9.65
C GLY A 721 75.12 -18.58 10.76
N SER A 722 74.86 -17.97 11.92
CA SER A 722 75.68 -18.13 13.10
C SER A 722 75.63 -19.55 13.72
N ALA A 723 74.66 -20.36 13.25
CA ALA A 723 74.42 -21.74 13.66
C ALA A 723 73.77 -22.48 12.49
N LEU A 724 73.79 -23.81 12.51
CA LEU A 724 73.01 -24.67 11.61
C LEU A 724 71.54 -24.58 12.06
N SER A 725 70.67 -23.99 11.19
CA SER A 725 69.26 -23.80 11.54
C SER A 725 68.42 -24.92 10.91
N PHE A 726 67.62 -25.59 11.74
CA PHE A 726 66.69 -26.65 11.32
C PHE A 726 65.27 -26.19 11.56
N ASP A 727 64.42 -26.34 10.55
CA ASP A 727 62.96 -26.13 10.68
C ASP A 727 62.24 -27.48 10.75
N ILE A 728 61.45 -27.64 11.77
CA ILE A 728 60.59 -28.79 12.02
C ILE A 728 59.18 -28.42 11.75
N PHE A 729 58.51 -29.14 10.85
CA PHE A 729 57.09 -28.95 10.53
C PHE A 729 56.33 -30.22 10.90
N CYS A 730 55.34 -30.10 11.73
CA CYS A 730 54.39 -31.19 12.00
C CYS A 730 52.96 -30.69 12.10
N ILE A 731 52.00 -31.57 11.91
CA ILE A 731 50.57 -31.26 11.98
C ILE A 731 50.00 -31.92 13.24
N VAL A 732 49.21 -31.17 13.95
CA VAL A 732 48.48 -31.63 15.15
C VAL A 732 46.96 -31.69 14.82
N PRO A 733 46.22 -32.67 15.38
CA PRO A 733 44.79 -32.86 15.09
C PRO A 733 43.90 -31.73 15.59
N ASN A 734 44.37 -31.03 16.63
CA ASN A 734 43.60 -29.91 17.21
C ASN A 734 44.50 -28.67 17.35
N LEU A 735 44.08 -27.59 16.72
CA LEU A 735 44.79 -26.32 16.72
C LEU A 735 44.98 -25.77 18.15
N GLY A 736 44.05 -26.02 19.07
CA GLY A 736 44.15 -25.58 20.49
C GLY A 736 45.30 -26.25 21.23
N ASP A 737 45.73 -27.45 20.84
CA ASP A 737 46.86 -28.19 21.48
C ASP A 737 48.23 -27.78 20.93
N ARG A 738 48.27 -26.91 19.89
CA ARG A 738 49.51 -26.50 19.20
C ARG A 738 50.57 -26.00 20.13
N GLY A 739 50.20 -25.16 21.11
CA GLY A 739 51.15 -24.58 22.07
C GLY A 739 51.74 -25.62 23.01
N ARG A 740 50.93 -26.51 23.56
CA ARG A 740 51.33 -27.59 24.47
C ARG A 740 52.24 -28.58 23.73
N ILE A 741 51.83 -29.08 22.58
CA ILE A 741 52.58 -30.05 21.76
C ILE A 741 53.91 -29.43 21.33
N LYS A 742 53.94 -28.17 20.93
CA LYS A 742 55.21 -27.46 20.61
C LYS A 742 56.15 -27.46 21.78
N SER A 743 55.66 -27.13 22.98
CA SER A 743 56.48 -27.15 24.21
C SER A 743 56.99 -28.55 24.56
N ASP A 744 56.12 -29.57 24.45
CA ASP A 744 56.52 -30.97 24.73
C ASP A 744 57.62 -31.46 23.78
N ILE A 745 57.50 -31.14 22.46
CA ILE A 745 58.55 -31.47 21.48
C ILE A 745 59.85 -30.72 21.79
N GLN A 746 59.80 -29.42 22.12
CA GLN A 746 60.98 -28.64 22.44
C GLN A 746 61.70 -29.21 23.67
N ILE A 747 60.98 -29.65 24.71
CA ILE A 747 61.53 -30.30 25.88
C ILE A 747 62.18 -31.65 25.50
N ALA A 748 61.53 -32.43 24.65
CA ALA A 748 62.07 -33.70 24.17
C ALA A 748 63.36 -33.50 23.37
N ILE A 749 63.39 -32.51 22.47
CA ILE A 749 64.57 -32.13 21.70
C ILE A 749 65.72 -31.74 22.64
N LEU A 750 65.47 -30.87 23.64
CA LEU A 750 66.48 -30.42 24.58
C LEU A 750 67.07 -31.61 25.36
N LYS A 751 66.24 -32.54 25.83
CA LYS A 751 66.67 -33.73 26.54
C LYS A 751 67.56 -34.64 25.66
N ARG A 752 67.18 -34.91 24.45
CA ARG A 752 67.95 -35.81 23.55
C ARG A 752 69.25 -35.17 23.07
N PHE A 753 69.23 -33.87 22.76
CA PHE A 753 70.43 -33.17 22.37
C PHE A 753 71.45 -33.17 23.47
N ARG A 754 71.03 -32.95 24.72
CA ARG A 754 71.94 -33.09 25.91
C ARG A 754 72.51 -34.50 26.09
N ALA A 755 71.68 -35.52 25.83
CA ALA A 755 72.12 -36.91 25.87
C ALA A 755 73.07 -37.28 24.72
N ALA A 756 72.92 -36.65 23.57
CA ALA A 756 73.80 -36.83 22.42
C ALA A 756 75.01 -35.89 22.36
N GLY A 757 75.15 -35.04 23.35
CA GLY A 757 76.28 -34.09 23.44
C GLY A 757 76.24 -32.97 22.40
N ILE A 758 75.04 -32.67 21.88
CA ILE A 758 74.78 -31.63 20.86
C ILE A 758 74.42 -30.33 21.56
N ASP A 759 75.16 -29.27 21.33
CA ASP A 759 74.89 -27.94 21.87
C ASP A 759 73.89 -27.18 21.04
N LEU A 760 72.87 -26.60 21.69
CA LEU A 760 71.86 -25.77 21.12
C LEU A 760 72.33 -24.30 20.89
N SER A 761 73.38 -23.89 21.50
CA SER A 761 73.95 -22.53 21.36
C SER A 761 75.39 -22.65 20.88
N PRO A 762 75.79 -22.03 19.76
CA PRO A 762 77.17 -21.95 19.43
C PRO A 762 77.96 -21.18 20.52
N PRO A 763 79.17 -21.57 20.86
CA PRO A 763 80.00 -20.83 21.77
C PRO A 763 80.15 -19.41 21.23
N GLN A 764 79.85 -18.41 22.04
CA GLN A 764 80.12 -17.02 21.65
C GLN A 764 81.57 -16.72 22.01
N ASP A 765 82.45 -16.86 21.01
CA ASP A 765 83.82 -16.35 21.12
C ASP A 765 83.82 -14.82 21.13
N VAL A 766 83.87 -14.23 22.34
CA VAL A 766 84.08 -12.81 22.50
C VAL A 766 85.55 -12.51 22.34
N ARG A 767 86.00 -12.17 21.17
CA ARG A 767 87.36 -11.70 20.97
C ARG A 767 87.51 -10.26 21.49
N LEU A 768 88.05 -10.10 22.69
CA LEU A 768 88.38 -8.80 23.22
C LEU A 768 89.58 -8.21 22.41
N VAL A 769 89.30 -7.37 21.46
CA VAL A 769 90.30 -6.56 20.76
C VAL A 769 90.71 -5.43 21.70
N GLY A 770 91.80 -5.68 22.42
CA GLY A 770 92.44 -4.67 23.25
C GLY A 770 92.81 -3.48 22.36
N ARG A 771 92.31 -2.30 22.76
CA ARG A 771 92.70 -1.01 22.11
C ARG A 771 94.16 -0.77 22.45
N ALA A 772 95.09 -0.91 21.49
CA ALA A 772 96.47 -0.49 21.66
C ALA A 772 96.53 0.98 22.12
N ALA A 773 97.18 1.26 23.21
CA ALA A 773 97.44 2.60 23.72
C ALA A 773 98.20 3.39 22.65
N ALA A 774 97.55 4.47 22.20
CA ALA A 774 98.19 5.46 21.31
C ALA A 774 99.27 6.12 22.16
N GLU A 775 100.55 5.83 21.89
CA GLU A 775 101.68 6.67 22.29
C GLU A 775 101.48 8.05 21.66
N LYS A 776 101.48 9.05 22.52
CA LYS A 776 101.65 10.45 22.14
C LYS A 776 103.12 10.73 21.83
N PRO A 777 103.41 11.56 20.80
CA PRO A 777 104.70 12.16 20.66
C PRO A 777 104.92 13.31 21.61
#